data_3fd23a7de9175f810ae1d4dc91b467e0
#
_entry.id   3fd23a7de9175f810ae1d4dc91b467e0
#
_cell.length_a   1.000
_cell.length_b   1.000
_cell.length_c   1.000
_cell.angle_alpha   90.00
_cell.angle_beta   90.00
_cell.angle_gamma   90.00
#
_symmetry.space_group_name_H-M   'P 1'
#
loop_
_entity.id
_entity.type
_entity.pdbx_description
1 polymer ?
#
loop_
_entity_poly.entity_id
_entity_poly.type
_entity_poly.pdbx_seq_one_letter_code
_entity_poly.pdbx_strand_id
1 'polypeptide(L)'
;MKEKIKYAGAMLICFIAVLFIRMPVMADDGVPETAWRDNAAADFAGGSGTEADPYQITDGAQLAKIAKDVENGTVYKDAYFRLENDIDLSAHRWNPIGVYKWYEGGATENKTFAGFLDGNGKTIKGLIVDERTDKNSAGLFGNIRDNAGAATNVGVKDLNIVDARIYATNEGMEKNSSAILAGFVMANSGHTIRFDDISVSGTIVNTKVGDNSMMSGGLFGEANRVTADHCRADVTIEGGDNIGGFVGMDASSTYTNCKVTGKVTGLWAIGGFVGYAWEAESATMSTYDNCIAKVDVVANEWRAGGFAGYMQKGKSSSCAALGDVTSSVTGFNPKVGGFAGEIGEENVTGGAILEKCYAAGKVTAASPDYKAGGFVGTHTEGTYTDCSFDSEKNPGLAAYGEGDEATVPVVAGTTIEVSGNLCKNIYGGHTLSKVDAKEATQTTDGNIEYWICTKCGSYFSDAGGTTAIKAADVVIPKKAAETPEGEIKTPYAITEGTGSSYALQSGNSLTVRGNGDFSKFTGIKVDGVQIGAENYEAKSGSTIVTLKSSYLDTLTAGTHSLEILWTDGSASTAFAIQQSESQKPDDDVKELNTNQNPANQNPQSVPQNNTEQTDSMKNESPKTGEDDNLLVLAAWLFLLGSGFAGVTYYRKRKHLY
;
A
#
# COMPACT_ATOMS: atom_id res chain seq x y z
N MET A 1 31.18 -16.65 -53.17
CA MET A 1 31.66 -15.35 -52.65
C MET A 1 30.61 -14.22 -52.71
N LYS A 2 29.66 -14.23 -53.64
CA LYS A 2 28.62 -13.19 -53.77
C LYS A 2 27.48 -13.30 -52.74
N GLU A 3 27.20 -14.46 -52.15
CA GLU A 3 26.15 -14.59 -51.11
C GLU A 3 26.62 -14.20 -49.70
N LYS A 4 27.91 -14.39 -49.38
CA LYS A 4 28.45 -13.97 -48.07
C LYS A 4 28.54 -12.45 -47.90
N ILE A 5 28.52 -11.68 -48.99
CA ILE A 5 28.53 -10.22 -48.96
C ILE A 5 27.11 -9.65 -48.69
N LYS A 6 26.03 -10.36 -49.06
CA LYS A 6 24.65 -9.94 -48.79
C LYS A 6 24.31 -10.04 -47.30
N TYR A 7 24.82 -11.04 -46.59
CA TYR A 7 24.54 -11.19 -45.15
C TYR A 7 25.40 -10.25 -44.28
N ALA A 8 26.61 -9.90 -44.72
CA ALA A 8 27.43 -8.90 -44.05
C ALA A 8 26.85 -7.47 -44.16
N GLY A 9 26.24 -7.14 -45.32
CA GLY A 9 25.54 -5.86 -45.50
C GLY A 9 24.24 -5.75 -44.69
N ALA A 10 23.48 -6.83 -44.60
CA ALA A 10 22.26 -6.87 -43.80
C ALA A 10 22.54 -6.83 -42.30
N MET A 11 23.60 -7.49 -41.82
CA MET A 11 24.01 -7.38 -40.41
C MET A 11 24.54 -5.99 -40.06
N LEU A 12 25.29 -5.34 -40.96
CA LEU A 12 25.78 -3.98 -40.72
C LEU A 12 24.64 -2.94 -40.71
N ILE A 13 23.59 -3.12 -41.53
CA ILE A 13 22.41 -2.25 -41.54
C ILE A 13 21.55 -2.50 -40.28
N CYS A 14 21.42 -3.74 -39.79
CA CYS A 14 20.78 -4.03 -38.51
C CYS A 14 21.58 -3.49 -37.31
N PHE A 15 22.92 -3.53 -37.33
CA PHE A 15 23.76 -2.93 -36.29
C PHE A 15 23.70 -1.40 -36.27
N ILE A 16 23.59 -0.75 -37.42
CA ILE A 16 23.43 0.70 -37.53
C ILE A 16 21.98 1.10 -37.15
N ALA A 17 20.97 0.28 -37.44
CA ALA A 17 19.58 0.53 -37.02
C ALA A 17 19.37 0.34 -35.52
N VAL A 18 20.16 -0.53 -34.85
CA VAL A 18 20.14 -0.70 -33.39
C VAL A 18 20.89 0.43 -32.67
N LEU A 19 21.84 1.10 -33.32
CA LEU A 19 22.54 2.28 -32.77
C LEU A 19 21.73 3.59 -32.88
N PHE A 20 20.60 3.59 -33.61
CA PHE A 20 19.60 4.66 -33.62
C PHE A 20 18.35 4.31 -32.79
N ILE A 21 18.42 3.36 -31.86
CA ILE A 21 17.48 3.37 -30.73
C ILE A 21 17.75 4.71 -30.03
N ARG A 22 16.85 5.63 -30.29
CA ARG A 22 16.77 6.93 -29.61
C ARG A 22 17.12 6.69 -28.15
N MET A 23 18.28 7.23 -27.71
CA MET A 23 18.34 7.65 -26.31
C MET A 23 17.04 8.40 -26.08
N PRO A 24 16.28 8.05 -25.05
CA PRO A 24 15.20 8.94 -24.68
C PRO A 24 15.88 10.31 -24.58
N VAL A 25 15.46 11.25 -25.39
CA VAL A 25 15.70 12.67 -25.12
C VAL A 25 15.19 12.79 -23.70
N MET A 26 16.09 12.97 -22.73
CA MET A 26 15.71 13.29 -21.38
C MET A 26 14.76 14.44 -21.56
N ALA A 27 13.48 14.24 -21.25
CA ALA A 27 12.53 15.33 -21.27
C ALA A 27 13.19 16.41 -20.41
N ASP A 28 13.20 17.62 -20.91
CA ASP A 28 13.68 18.76 -20.15
C ASP A 28 12.99 18.69 -18.79
N ASP A 29 13.74 18.29 -17.74
CA ASP A 29 13.20 18.11 -16.40
C ASP A 29 12.89 19.46 -15.74
N GLY A 30 13.05 20.54 -16.48
CA GLY A 30 12.75 21.91 -16.07
C GLY A 30 13.66 22.40 -14.94
N VAL A 31 14.87 21.83 -14.83
CA VAL A 31 15.90 22.34 -13.91
C VAL A 31 16.60 23.54 -14.56
N PRO A 32 16.58 24.72 -13.92
CA PRO A 32 17.28 25.91 -14.46
C PRO A 32 18.79 25.67 -14.61
N GLU A 33 19.35 26.13 -15.73
CA GLU A 33 20.80 26.02 -15.97
C GLU A 33 21.64 26.89 -15.00
N THR A 34 21.10 28.04 -14.56
CA THR A 34 21.75 28.98 -13.66
C THR A 34 21.46 28.66 -12.20
N ALA A 35 22.35 29.02 -11.31
CA ALA A 35 22.25 28.72 -9.88
C ALA A 35 22.02 30.00 -9.05
N TRP A 36 21.26 29.90 -7.97
CA TRP A 36 21.06 30.98 -7.02
C TRP A 36 22.35 31.42 -6.37
N ARG A 37 23.32 30.54 -6.15
CA ARG A 37 24.66 30.87 -5.61
C ARG A 37 25.37 31.96 -6.40
N ASP A 38 25.21 31.94 -7.73
CA ASP A 38 25.87 32.92 -8.62
C ASP A 38 25.13 34.26 -8.61
N ASN A 39 23.89 34.26 -8.12
CA ASN A 39 23.03 35.44 -7.99
C ASN A 39 22.84 35.89 -6.53
N ALA A 40 23.65 35.35 -5.60
CA ALA A 40 23.56 35.71 -4.18
C ALA A 40 23.83 37.21 -3.93
N ALA A 41 22.99 37.83 -3.10
CA ALA A 41 23.14 39.21 -2.70
C ALA A 41 24.46 39.46 -1.93
N ALA A 42 24.95 40.69 -1.95
CA ALA A 42 26.09 41.09 -1.14
C ALA A 42 25.73 41.20 0.35
N ASP A 43 24.54 41.75 0.65
CA ASP A 43 24.10 42.06 2.00
C ASP A 43 22.65 41.62 2.22
N PHE A 44 22.23 41.43 3.47
CA PHE A 44 20.83 41.27 3.87
C PHE A 44 20.09 42.61 3.80
N ALA A 45 18.75 42.59 3.80
CA ALA A 45 17.94 43.80 3.74
C ALA A 45 18.09 44.67 5.00
N GLY A 46 18.46 44.07 6.12
CA GLY A 46 18.64 44.73 7.40
C GLY A 46 18.88 43.75 8.52
N GLY A 47 18.85 44.24 9.75
CA GLY A 47 19.03 43.48 10.97
C GLY A 47 20.51 43.24 11.33
N SER A 48 20.73 42.90 12.61
CA SER A 48 22.06 42.62 13.16
C SER A 48 22.31 41.11 13.42
N GLY A 49 21.30 40.27 13.13
CA GLY A 49 21.37 38.81 13.31
C GLY A 49 21.16 38.37 14.75
N THR A 50 20.66 39.24 15.62
CA THR A 50 20.21 38.86 16.96
C THR A 50 18.75 38.45 16.96
N GLU A 51 18.27 37.78 18.01
CA GLU A 51 16.84 37.39 18.14
C GLU A 51 15.92 38.63 18.12
N ALA A 52 16.33 39.73 18.73
CA ALA A 52 15.58 40.98 18.79
C ALA A 52 15.63 41.78 17.47
N ASP A 53 16.66 41.56 16.66
CA ASP A 53 16.89 42.25 15.40
C ASP A 53 17.51 41.28 14.38
N PRO A 54 16.71 40.30 13.87
CA PRO A 54 17.18 39.25 12.97
C PRO A 54 17.61 39.82 11.60
N TYR A 55 18.51 39.13 10.93
CA TYR A 55 18.82 39.45 9.53
C TYR A 55 17.55 39.31 8.69
N GLN A 56 17.18 40.35 7.97
CA GLN A 56 15.96 40.45 7.18
C GLN A 56 16.22 39.92 5.76
N ILE A 57 15.35 38.98 5.31
CA ILE A 57 15.43 38.36 4.00
C ILE A 57 14.16 38.71 3.23
N THR A 58 14.29 39.42 2.13
CA THR A 58 13.17 39.90 1.31
C THR A 58 13.05 39.20 -0.04
N ASP A 59 14.09 38.48 -0.49
CA ASP A 59 14.15 37.83 -1.80
C ASP A 59 15.06 36.59 -1.82
N GLY A 60 15.05 35.87 -2.97
CA GLY A 60 15.85 34.66 -3.17
C GLY A 60 17.37 34.92 -3.19
N ALA A 61 17.83 36.12 -3.60
CA ALA A 61 19.25 36.45 -3.64
C ALA A 61 19.82 36.59 -2.22
N GLN A 62 19.05 37.17 -1.29
CA GLN A 62 19.44 37.28 0.11
C GLN A 62 19.39 35.93 0.83
N LEU A 63 18.40 35.08 0.50
CA LEU A 63 18.38 33.70 1.00
C LEU A 63 19.60 32.91 0.49
N ALA A 64 19.97 33.09 -0.79
CA ALA A 64 21.15 32.46 -1.40
C ALA A 64 22.46 32.97 -0.81
N LYS A 65 22.49 34.18 -0.25
CA LYS A 65 23.65 34.70 0.49
C LYS A 65 23.97 33.79 1.68
N ILE A 66 22.97 33.30 2.42
CA ILE A 66 23.20 32.35 3.53
C ILE A 66 23.93 31.12 3.00
N ALA A 67 23.43 30.51 1.90
CA ALA A 67 24.04 29.33 1.30
C ALA A 67 25.50 29.57 0.90
N LYS A 68 25.76 30.67 0.23
CA LYS A 68 27.12 31.08 -0.22
C LYS A 68 28.07 31.32 0.96
N ASP A 69 27.61 32.01 1.99
CA ASP A 69 28.44 32.32 3.17
C ASP A 69 28.77 31.05 3.96
N VAL A 70 27.80 30.11 4.10
CA VAL A 70 28.01 28.81 4.75
C VAL A 70 29.00 27.97 3.94
N GLU A 71 28.89 27.95 2.61
CA GLU A 71 29.83 27.26 1.73
C GLU A 71 31.27 27.84 1.92
N ASN A 72 31.39 29.13 2.13
CA ASN A 72 32.67 29.81 2.41
C ASN A 72 33.16 29.68 3.86
N GLY A 73 32.43 28.93 4.72
CA GLY A 73 32.83 28.59 6.08
C GLY A 73 32.23 29.45 7.19
N THR A 74 31.27 30.33 6.89
CA THR A 74 30.49 31.02 7.91
C THR A 74 29.46 30.11 8.53
N VAL A 75 29.55 29.81 9.81
CA VAL A 75 28.63 28.87 10.48
C VAL A 75 27.31 29.49 10.94
N TYR A 76 27.27 30.83 11.01
CA TYR A 76 26.14 31.60 11.57
C TYR A 76 25.68 31.13 12.96
N LYS A 77 26.64 30.83 13.82
CA LYS A 77 26.38 30.37 15.18
C LYS A 77 25.40 31.28 15.91
N ASP A 78 24.27 30.74 16.34
CA ASP A 78 23.19 31.42 17.06
C ASP A 78 22.68 32.71 16.36
N ALA A 79 22.92 32.88 15.04
CA ALA A 79 22.40 33.98 14.29
C ALA A 79 20.93 33.77 13.90
N TYR A 80 20.14 34.83 14.00
CA TYR A 80 18.71 34.81 13.65
C TYR A 80 18.46 35.43 12.29
N PHE A 81 17.62 34.75 11.51
CA PHE A 81 17.16 35.16 10.19
C PHE A 81 15.64 35.22 10.17
N ARG A 82 15.07 36.16 9.43
CA ARG A 82 13.64 36.28 9.28
C ARG A 82 13.26 36.61 7.84
N LEU A 83 12.28 35.84 7.31
CA LEU A 83 11.67 36.16 6.02
C LEU A 83 10.67 37.30 6.19
N GLU A 84 10.82 38.33 5.36
CA GLU A 84 9.92 39.48 5.35
C GLU A 84 8.86 39.36 4.24
N ASN A 85 9.14 38.61 3.16
CA ASN A 85 8.25 38.38 2.02
C ASN A 85 8.15 36.89 1.68
N ASP A 86 7.13 36.53 0.91
CA ASP A 86 7.13 35.29 0.15
C ASP A 86 8.26 35.33 -0.89
N ILE A 87 8.92 34.19 -1.13
CA ILE A 87 10.08 34.07 -2.00
C ILE A 87 9.83 33.07 -3.10
N ASP A 88 10.00 33.48 -4.35
CA ASP A 88 9.98 32.58 -5.51
C ASP A 88 11.42 32.22 -5.91
N LEU A 89 11.75 30.91 -5.81
CA LEU A 89 13.05 30.35 -6.16
C LEU A 89 13.08 29.71 -7.56
N SER A 90 12.01 29.74 -8.30
CA SER A 90 11.86 29.00 -9.58
C SER A 90 12.80 29.47 -10.70
N ALA A 91 13.35 30.68 -10.60
CA ALA A 91 14.21 31.27 -11.63
C ALA A 91 15.59 30.59 -11.78
N HIS A 92 16.11 30.01 -10.72
CA HIS A 92 17.43 29.39 -10.67
C HIS A 92 17.39 28.11 -9.84
N ARG A 93 18.28 27.13 -10.14
CA ARG A 93 18.43 25.97 -9.25
C ARG A 93 19.01 26.42 -7.91
N TRP A 94 18.51 25.81 -6.85
CA TRP A 94 18.92 26.10 -5.49
C TRP A 94 20.19 25.33 -5.13
N ASN A 95 21.13 25.98 -4.48
CA ASN A 95 22.24 25.31 -3.80
C ASN A 95 21.90 25.21 -2.31
N PRO A 96 21.90 24.01 -1.73
CA PRO A 96 21.52 23.83 -0.34
C PRO A 96 22.34 24.65 0.64
N ILE A 97 21.70 25.18 1.68
CA ILE A 97 22.39 25.84 2.78
C ILE A 97 23.14 24.80 3.60
N GLY A 98 24.47 24.81 3.53
CA GLY A 98 25.32 23.80 4.15
C GLY A 98 25.55 22.57 3.25
N VAL A 99 26.67 21.90 3.50
CA VAL A 99 27.11 20.72 2.75
C VAL A 99 27.45 19.60 3.72
N TYR A 100 26.94 18.41 3.44
CA TYR A 100 27.33 17.18 4.13
C TYR A 100 27.55 16.08 3.11
N LYS A 101 28.78 15.55 3.09
CA LYS A 101 29.17 14.39 2.29
C LYS A 101 29.81 13.36 3.20
N TRP A 102 29.36 12.13 3.08
CA TRP A 102 29.89 11.02 3.87
C TRP A 102 30.36 9.88 2.95
N TYR A 103 31.59 9.42 3.15
CA TYR A 103 32.16 8.23 2.52
C TYR A 103 32.47 7.15 3.57
N GLU A 104 32.71 5.92 3.14
CA GLU A 104 33.32 4.91 4.01
C GLU A 104 34.60 5.46 4.64
N GLY A 105 34.57 5.70 5.96
CA GLY A 105 35.70 6.30 6.70
C GLY A 105 35.40 7.65 7.31
N GLY A 106 34.23 8.24 7.06
CA GLY A 106 33.76 9.46 7.72
C GLY A 106 33.36 10.60 6.78
N ALA A 107 32.91 11.71 7.34
CA ALA A 107 32.52 12.90 6.59
C ALA A 107 33.73 13.49 5.85
N THR A 108 33.62 13.64 4.53
CA THR A 108 34.66 14.24 3.67
C THR A 108 34.48 15.73 3.52
N GLU A 109 33.23 16.21 3.62
CA GLU A 109 32.90 17.64 3.61
C GLU A 109 31.76 17.91 4.60
N ASN A 110 31.94 18.93 5.45
CA ASN A 110 30.99 19.29 6.49
C ASN A 110 30.93 20.80 6.64
N LYS A 111 30.06 21.45 5.86
CA LYS A 111 29.73 22.89 5.95
C LYS A 111 28.38 23.01 6.65
N THR A 112 28.33 23.72 7.74
CA THR A 112 27.20 23.64 8.68
C THR A 112 26.52 24.99 8.80
N PHE A 113 25.19 24.98 8.73
CA PHE A 113 24.35 26.06 9.23
C PHE A 113 24.02 25.79 10.71
N ALA A 114 24.31 26.75 11.56
CA ALA A 114 24.10 26.68 13.01
C ALA A 114 23.32 27.90 13.55
N GLY A 115 22.48 28.49 12.72
CA GLY A 115 21.59 29.58 13.06
C GLY A 115 20.13 29.18 13.19
N PHE A 116 19.27 30.17 13.33
CA PHE A 116 17.82 30.02 13.43
C PHE A 116 17.11 30.80 12.33
N LEU A 117 16.27 30.14 11.54
CA LEU A 117 15.43 30.75 10.51
C LEU A 117 13.97 30.83 10.98
N ASP A 118 13.47 32.06 11.13
CA ASP A 118 12.05 32.36 11.29
C ASP A 118 11.43 32.65 9.92
N GLY A 119 10.61 31.70 9.42
CA GLY A 119 9.85 31.87 8.19
C GLY A 119 8.76 32.93 8.28
N ASN A 120 8.37 33.36 9.50
CA ASN A 120 7.37 34.40 9.74
C ASN A 120 6.05 34.16 8.99
N GLY A 121 5.66 32.89 8.84
CA GLY A 121 4.49 32.45 8.10
C GLY A 121 4.57 32.63 6.58
N LYS A 122 5.74 33.00 6.03
CA LYS A 122 5.96 33.20 4.60
C LYS A 122 6.15 31.90 3.86
N THR A 123 6.03 32.00 2.54
CA THR A 123 6.12 30.87 1.61
C THR A 123 7.36 30.99 0.73
N ILE A 124 8.16 29.93 0.68
CA ILE A 124 9.16 29.72 -0.35
C ILE A 124 8.52 28.81 -1.42
N LYS A 125 8.48 29.31 -2.67
CA LYS A 125 7.88 28.60 -3.79
C LYS A 125 8.92 28.22 -4.83
N GLY A 126 8.72 27.07 -5.50
CA GLY A 126 9.52 26.67 -6.66
C GLY A 126 10.97 26.36 -6.31
N LEU A 127 11.22 25.79 -5.14
CA LEU A 127 12.54 25.30 -4.73
C LEU A 127 12.95 24.13 -5.65
N ILE A 128 14.00 24.33 -6.48
CA ILE A 128 14.53 23.30 -7.38
C ILE A 128 15.97 23.00 -6.98
N VAL A 129 16.20 21.81 -6.41
CA VAL A 129 17.52 21.32 -6.01
C VAL A 129 17.95 20.21 -6.97
N ASP A 130 19.18 20.29 -7.49
CA ASP A 130 19.75 19.23 -8.32
C ASP A 130 21.15 18.85 -7.82
N GLU A 131 21.22 17.79 -7.03
CA GLU A 131 22.44 17.21 -6.48
C GLU A 131 22.85 15.90 -7.19
N ARG A 132 22.38 15.70 -8.41
CA ARG A 132 22.76 14.53 -9.23
C ARG A 132 24.24 14.56 -9.65
N THR A 133 24.85 15.72 -9.70
CA THR A 133 26.28 15.88 -10.06
C THR A 133 27.15 16.08 -8.83
N ASP A 134 26.79 17.01 -7.95
CA ASP A 134 27.62 17.41 -6.80
C ASP A 134 27.47 16.45 -5.62
N LYS A 135 26.39 15.66 -5.60
CA LYS A 135 26.16 14.57 -4.64
C LYS A 135 26.22 15.01 -3.18
N ASN A 136 25.67 16.18 -2.89
CA ASN A 136 25.49 16.68 -1.52
C ASN A 136 24.17 16.17 -0.94
N SER A 137 24.02 16.30 0.38
CA SER A 137 22.70 16.21 0.99
C SER A 137 21.81 17.34 0.45
N ALA A 138 20.61 16.99 -0.03
CA ALA A 138 19.72 17.84 -0.81
C ALA A 138 18.54 18.38 0.00
N GLY A 139 18.19 19.65 -0.20
CA GLY A 139 17.05 20.33 0.43
C GLY A 139 17.21 21.85 0.38
N LEU A 140 16.30 22.59 1.04
CA LEU A 140 16.56 24.00 1.33
C LEU A 140 17.87 24.14 2.13
N PHE A 141 18.03 23.26 3.10
CA PHE A 141 19.27 23.04 3.83
C PHE A 141 19.89 21.69 3.45
N GLY A 142 21.19 21.69 3.15
CA GLY A 142 21.96 20.44 3.00
C GLY A 142 22.40 19.89 4.37
N ASN A 143 22.77 20.81 5.30
CA ASN A 143 23.32 20.41 6.59
C ASN A 143 23.03 21.43 7.69
N ILE A 144 22.25 21.03 8.68
CA ILE A 144 21.98 21.80 9.91
C ILE A 144 22.58 21.08 11.11
N ARG A 145 23.46 21.77 11.86
CA ARG A 145 24.09 21.21 13.08
C ARG A 145 24.31 22.30 14.12
N ASP A 146 24.42 21.90 15.37
CA ASP A 146 24.71 22.77 16.51
C ASP A 146 26.19 23.16 16.65
N ASN A 147 26.96 23.07 15.57
CA ASN A 147 28.38 23.39 15.54
C ASN A 147 29.17 22.74 16.68
N ALA A 148 29.07 21.40 16.78
CA ALA A 148 29.70 20.60 17.82
C ALA A 148 29.29 21.00 19.27
N GLY A 149 28.02 21.40 19.45
CA GLY A 149 27.45 21.83 20.73
C GLY A 149 27.79 23.27 21.11
N ALA A 150 28.42 24.05 20.20
CA ALA A 150 28.74 25.44 20.46
C ALA A 150 27.55 26.39 20.27
N ALA A 151 26.59 26.03 19.40
CA ALA A 151 25.36 26.78 19.18
C ALA A 151 24.22 26.24 20.06
N THR A 152 23.41 27.11 20.62
CA THR A 152 22.31 26.79 21.55
C THR A 152 20.93 27.05 20.96
N ASN A 153 20.83 27.90 19.92
CA ASN A 153 19.62 28.21 19.19
C ASN A 153 19.79 27.88 17.72
N VAL A 154 19.44 26.64 17.35
CA VAL A 154 19.50 26.17 15.97
C VAL A 154 18.14 25.62 15.59
N GLY A 155 17.64 25.99 14.42
CA GLY A 155 16.37 25.48 13.97
C GLY A 155 15.68 26.31 12.90
N VAL A 156 14.43 25.94 12.63
CA VAL A 156 13.54 26.61 11.68
C VAL A 156 12.13 26.63 12.24
N LYS A 157 11.41 27.72 12.05
CA LYS A 157 9.99 27.80 12.43
C LYS A 157 9.15 28.60 11.44
N ASP A 158 7.83 28.44 11.53
CA ASP A 158 6.82 29.26 10.84
C ASP A 158 7.07 29.38 9.32
N LEU A 159 7.44 28.28 8.63
CA LEU A 159 7.85 28.28 7.23
C LEU A 159 6.96 27.39 6.36
N ASN A 160 6.55 27.90 5.19
CA ASN A 160 5.91 27.11 4.16
C ASN A 160 6.86 26.95 2.95
N ILE A 161 6.99 25.72 2.41
CA ILE A 161 7.70 25.44 1.16
C ILE A 161 6.72 24.71 0.23
N VAL A 162 6.48 25.29 -0.95
CA VAL A 162 5.51 24.71 -1.91
C VAL A 162 6.14 24.53 -3.29
N ASP A 163 5.61 23.56 -4.05
CA ASP A 163 6.06 23.23 -5.40
C ASP A 163 7.57 22.90 -5.46
N ALA A 164 8.11 22.22 -4.44
CA ALA A 164 9.51 21.85 -4.42
C ALA A 164 9.80 20.65 -5.35
N ARG A 165 10.96 20.66 -5.99
CA ARG A 165 11.49 19.56 -6.81
C ARG A 165 12.92 19.28 -6.39
N ILE A 166 13.16 18.09 -5.84
CA ILE A 166 14.47 17.68 -5.34
C ILE A 166 14.95 16.51 -6.19
N TYR A 167 16.09 16.67 -6.84
CA TYR A 167 16.77 15.62 -7.58
C TYR A 167 18.06 15.26 -6.88
N ALA A 168 18.23 14.00 -6.52
CA ALA A 168 19.42 13.50 -5.83
C ALA A 168 19.91 12.18 -6.42
N THR A 169 21.15 11.79 -6.10
CA THR A 169 21.74 10.51 -6.49
C THR A 169 22.71 10.03 -5.42
N ASN A 170 22.91 8.72 -5.33
CA ASN A 170 23.94 8.10 -4.50
C ASN A 170 24.96 7.32 -5.35
N GLU A 171 25.43 7.91 -6.45
CA GLU A 171 26.45 7.29 -7.29
C GLU A 171 27.77 7.08 -6.53
N GLY A 172 28.21 5.84 -6.38
CA GLY A 172 29.40 5.48 -5.61
C GLY A 172 29.09 5.04 -4.17
N MET A 173 30.07 5.16 -3.26
CA MET A 173 29.92 4.76 -1.85
C MET A 173 29.48 5.95 -0.96
N GLU A 174 28.83 6.93 -1.53
CA GLU A 174 28.40 8.13 -0.81
C GLU A 174 27.04 7.89 -0.15
N LYS A 175 26.94 8.15 1.16
CA LYS A 175 25.66 8.20 1.86
C LYS A 175 25.11 9.62 1.76
N ASN A 176 24.10 9.82 0.93
CA ASN A 176 23.46 11.11 0.75
C ASN A 176 22.04 11.07 1.29
N SER A 177 21.60 12.19 1.78
CA SER A 177 20.26 12.37 2.33
C SER A 177 19.52 13.44 1.57
N SER A 178 18.24 13.24 1.28
CA SER A 178 17.43 14.20 0.53
C SER A 178 16.11 14.50 1.23
N ALA A 179 15.72 15.77 1.23
CA ALA A 179 14.45 16.23 1.77
C ALA A 179 14.06 17.57 1.14
N ILE A 180 12.82 18.02 1.35
CA ILE A 180 12.44 19.37 0.93
C ILE A 180 13.05 20.41 1.88
N LEU A 181 12.98 20.18 3.20
CA LEU A 181 13.52 21.12 4.18
C LEU A 181 15.03 20.92 4.40
N ALA A 182 15.44 19.76 4.92
CA ALA A 182 16.83 19.54 5.27
C ALA A 182 17.29 18.10 5.00
N GLY A 183 18.33 17.95 4.16
CA GLY A 183 18.90 16.65 3.85
C GLY A 183 19.47 15.98 5.10
N PHE A 184 20.30 16.68 5.86
CA PHE A 184 20.95 16.19 7.07
C PHE A 184 20.81 17.14 8.24
N VAL A 185 20.36 16.61 9.39
CA VAL A 185 20.23 17.38 10.64
C VAL A 185 20.77 16.58 11.80
N MET A 186 21.70 17.17 12.58
CA MET A 186 22.27 16.48 13.74
C MET A 186 22.65 17.46 14.86
N ALA A 187 22.12 17.22 16.06
CA ALA A 187 22.62 17.85 17.29
C ALA A 187 23.60 16.95 18.03
N ASN A 188 24.49 17.57 18.82
CA ASN A 188 25.34 16.83 19.77
C ASN A 188 24.56 16.33 20.98
N SER A 189 25.19 15.42 21.73
CA SER A 189 24.60 14.88 22.96
C SER A 189 24.24 15.99 23.95
N GLY A 190 23.01 15.96 24.46
CA GLY A 190 22.48 16.96 25.39
C GLY A 190 21.88 18.21 24.72
N HIS A 191 21.92 18.28 23.38
CA HIS A 191 21.33 19.35 22.59
C HIS A 191 20.21 18.82 21.70
N THR A 192 19.34 19.73 21.24
CA THR A 192 18.31 19.43 20.22
C THR A 192 18.20 20.60 19.24
N ILE A 193 17.90 20.29 17.97
CA ILE A 193 17.60 21.28 16.93
C ILE A 193 16.08 21.30 16.74
N ARG A 194 15.49 22.51 16.71
CA ARG A 194 14.04 22.70 16.76
C ARG A 194 13.42 23.05 15.42
N PHE A 195 12.26 22.45 15.16
CA PHE A 195 11.46 22.70 13.98
C PHE A 195 9.99 22.81 14.38
N ASP A 196 9.41 23.99 14.25
CA ASP A 196 8.04 24.25 14.71
C ASP A 196 7.21 24.87 13.56
N ASP A 197 5.96 24.43 13.38
CA ASP A 197 4.99 25.01 12.44
C ASP A 197 5.52 25.10 10.98
N ILE A 198 6.09 24.01 10.48
CA ILE A 198 6.64 23.94 9.13
C ILE A 198 5.71 23.11 8.22
N SER A 199 5.47 23.62 7.02
CA SER A 199 4.73 22.88 5.99
C SER A 199 5.54 22.80 4.71
N VAL A 200 5.73 21.59 4.17
CA VAL A 200 6.45 21.38 2.91
C VAL A 200 5.59 20.59 1.93
N SER A 201 5.70 20.91 0.63
CA SER A 201 5.08 20.11 -0.42
C SER A 201 5.94 20.05 -1.69
N GLY A 202 5.94 18.87 -2.36
CA GLY A 202 6.70 18.68 -3.58
C GLY A 202 7.09 17.24 -3.88
N THR A 203 8.07 17.09 -4.76
CA THR A 203 8.57 15.81 -5.24
C THR A 203 10.06 15.63 -4.95
N ILE A 204 10.44 14.40 -4.62
CA ILE A 204 11.84 14.00 -4.44
C ILE A 204 12.09 12.80 -5.35
N VAL A 205 13.08 12.90 -6.24
CA VAL A 205 13.44 11.85 -7.17
C VAL A 205 14.91 11.48 -7.00
N ASN A 206 15.14 10.23 -6.64
CA ASN A 206 16.47 9.66 -6.50
C ASN A 206 16.78 8.83 -7.72
N THR A 207 17.73 9.27 -8.55
CA THR A 207 17.95 8.73 -9.90
C THR A 207 18.75 7.44 -9.95
N LYS A 208 19.43 7.05 -8.88
CA LYS A 208 20.16 5.79 -8.81
C LYS A 208 19.79 5.04 -7.54
N VAL A 209 19.46 3.78 -7.71
CA VAL A 209 18.93 2.90 -6.69
C VAL A 209 19.78 1.64 -6.67
N GLY A 210 20.29 1.30 -5.52
CA GLY A 210 21.09 0.09 -5.28
C GLY A 210 22.50 0.38 -4.81
N ASP A 211 22.94 -0.41 -3.84
CA ASP A 211 24.25 -0.51 -3.22
C ASP A 211 24.63 0.52 -2.15
N ASN A 212 23.91 1.62 -1.94
CA ASN A 212 24.22 2.52 -0.81
C ASN A 212 23.01 3.25 -0.26
N SER A 213 22.99 3.39 1.04
CA SER A 213 21.92 3.95 1.86
C SER A 213 21.60 5.39 1.51
N MET A 214 20.60 5.61 0.65
CA MET A 214 20.03 6.93 0.43
C MET A 214 18.84 7.11 1.34
N MET A 215 18.89 8.12 2.22
CA MET A 215 17.84 8.46 3.14
C MET A 215 17.01 9.59 2.56
N SER A 216 15.70 9.41 2.48
CA SER A 216 14.82 10.44 1.93
C SER A 216 13.57 10.64 2.77
N GLY A 217 13.23 11.90 3.00
CA GLY A 217 12.01 12.26 3.72
C GLY A 217 11.46 13.63 3.32
N GLY A 218 10.21 13.90 3.60
CA GLY A 218 9.60 15.18 3.26
C GLY A 218 10.28 16.36 3.97
N LEU A 219 10.43 16.26 5.31
CA LEU A 219 11.13 17.27 6.08
C LEU A 219 12.61 16.97 6.23
N PHE A 220 12.97 15.71 6.56
CA PHE A 220 14.36 15.35 6.86
C PHE A 220 14.76 14.09 6.10
N GLY A 221 15.93 14.14 5.43
CA GLY A 221 16.54 12.92 4.90
C GLY A 221 17.09 12.07 6.04
N GLU A 222 17.96 12.64 6.88
CA GLU A 222 18.47 12.05 8.11
C GLU A 222 18.33 13.05 9.27
N ALA A 223 17.79 12.60 10.39
CA ALA A 223 17.58 13.40 11.59
C ALA A 223 18.16 12.71 12.83
N ASN A 224 18.91 13.45 13.65
CA ASN A 224 19.45 12.96 14.89
C ASN A 224 19.34 14.04 15.97
N ARG A 225 18.63 13.74 17.06
CA ARG A 225 18.34 14.67 18.16
C ARG A 225 17.61 15.93 17.71
N VAL A 226 16.51 15.73 16.98
CA VAL A 226 15.63 16.77 16.49
C VAL A 226 14.36 16.83 17.34
N THR A 227 13.81 18.03 17.52
CA THR A 227 12.41 18.18 17.95
C THR A 227 11.62 18.83 16.83
N ALA A 228 10.50 18.21 16.43
CA ALA A 228 9.59 18.78 15.44
C ALA A 228 8.16 18.77 15.98
N ASP A 229 7.53 19.94 15.99
CA ASP A 229 6.14 20.09 16.44
C ASP A 229 5.28 20.78 15.39
N HIS A 230 4.02 20.33 15.23
CA HIS A 230 3.04 20.85 14.27
C HIS A 230 3.52 20.92 12.81
N CYS A 231 4.50 20.10 12.43
CA CYS A 231 5.06 20.08 11.07
C CYS A 231 4.25 19.18 10.14
N ARG A 232 4.27 19.53 8.84
CA ARG A 232 3.50 18.81 7.79
C ARG A 232 4.33 18.61 6.53
N ALA A 233 4.09 17.47 5.86
CA ALA A 233 4.62 17.20 4.53
C ALA A 233 3.51 16.67 3.61
N ASP A 234 3.51 17.11 2.35
CA ASP A 234 2.69 16.55 1.28
C ASP A 234 3.62 16.21 0.11
N VAL A 235 3.98 14.92 -0.03
CA VAL A 235 5.13 14.54 -0.82
C VAL A 235 4.90 13.33 -1.72
N THR A 236 5.57 13.37 -2.88
CA THR A 236 5.84 12.17 -3.67
C THR A 236 7.34 11.91 -3.66
N ILE A 237 7.76 10.74 -3.16
CA ILE A 237 9.17 10.36 -3.08
C ILE A 237 9.38 9.09 -3.88
N GLU A 238 10.34 9.11 -4.81
CA GLU A 238 10.67 7.97 -5.67
C GLU A 238 12.17 7.64 -5.59
N GLY A 239 12.48 6.35 -5.39
CA GLY A 239 13.83 5.82 -5.30
C GLY A 239 14.51 6.06 -3.95
N GLY A 240 15.50 5.25 -3.64
CA GLY A 240 16.23 5.28 -2.38
C GLY A 240 15.99 4.06 -1.50
N ASP A 241 16.78 3.92 -0.43
CA ASP A 241 16.76 2.75 0.43
C ASP A 241 15.92 2.95 1.69
N ASN A 242 16.15 4.05 2.42
CA ASN A 242 15.42 4.37 3.64
C ASN A 242 14.54 5.59 3.38
N ILE A 243 13.27 5.34 3.11
CA ILE A 243 12.34 6.41 2.77
C ILE A 243 11.22 6.48 3.78
N GLY A 244 11.05 7.66 4.36
CA GLY A 244 9.85 8.02 5.09
C GLY A 244 9.16 9.22 4.45
N GLY A 245 7.86 9.25 4.44
CA GLY A 245 7.16 10.43 3.94
C GLY A 245 7.53 11.71 4.70
N PHE A 246 7.92 11.59 5.98
CA PHE A 246 8.35 12.69 6.84
C PHE A 246 9.87 12.70 7.07
N VAL A 247 10.44 11.58 7.49
CA VAL A 247 11.88 11.42 7.78
C VAL A 247 12.40 10.09 7.25
N GLY A 248 13.50 10.12 6.49
CA GLY A 248 14.12 8.92 5.92
C GLY A 248 14.77 8.03 6.98
N MET A 249 15.69 8.59 7.75
CA MET A 249 16.37 7.92 8.86
C MET A 249 16.33 8.79 10.11
N ASP A 250 16.01 8.19 11.24
CA ASP A 250 15.80 8.93 12.48
C ASP A 250 16.47 8.26 13.68
N ALA A 251 17.06 9.07 14.57
CA ALA A 251 17.63 8.65 15.83
C ALA A 251 17.46 9.69 16.94
N SER A 252 17.01 9.25 18.09
CA SER A 252 16.97 10.08 19.32
C SER A 252 16.14 11.38 19.19
N SER A 253 15.17 11.43 18.29
CA SER A 253 14.37 12.63 18.00
C SER A 253 12.96 12.58 18.60
N THR A 254 12.29 13.72 18.63
CA THR A 254 10.90 13.83 19.13
C THR A 254 10.04 14.55 18.08
N TYR A 255 8.96 13.89 17.68
CA TYR A 255 7.98 14.41 16.75
C TYR A 255 6.62 14.47 17.43
N THR A 256 5.99 15.64 17.42
CA THR A 256 4.70 15.86 18.08
C THR A 256 3.73 16.54 17.10
N ASN A 257 2.49 16.09 17.02
CA ASN A 257 1.43 16.67 16.16
C ASN A 257 1.80 16.76 14.67
N CYS A 258 2.74 15.92 14.21
CA CYS A 258 3.23 15.95 12.84
C CYS A 258 2.38 15.11 11.89
N LYS A 259 2.26 15.56 10.64
CA LYS A 259 1.41 14.88 9.64
C LYS A 259 2.12 14.79 8.30
N VAL A 260 1.89 13.67 7.61
CA VAL A 260 2.35 13.51 6.24
C VAL A 260 1.27 12.90 5.36
N THR A 261 1.21 13.38 4.10
CA THR A 261 0.34 12.88 3.04
C THR A 261 1.15 12.63 1.77
N GLY A 262 0.62 11.82 0.85
CA GLY A 262 1.22 11.61 -0.46
C GLY A 262 1.56 10.15 -0.77
N LYS A 263 2.71 9.92 -1.41
CA LYS A 263 3.16 8.60 -1.86
C LYS A 263 4.67 8.44 -1.74
N VAL A 264 5.12 7.27 -1.30
CA VAL A 264 6.55 6.93 -1.25
C VAL A 264 6.81 5.59 -1.94
N THR A 265 7.88 5.53 -2.72
CA THR A 265 8.30 4.32 -3.45
C THR A 265 9.80 4.14 -3.32
N GLY A 266 10.26 2.99 -2.85
CA GLY A 266 11.68 2.73 -2.67
C GLY A 266 12.01 1.26 -2.43
N LEU A 267 13.19 0.95 -1.86
CA LEU A 267 13.73 -0.39 -1.83
C LEU A 267 13.72 -1.03 -0.43
N TRP A 268 14.51 -0.52 0.50
CA TRP A 268 14.94 -1.31 1.67
C TRP A 268 14.04 -1.16 2.91
N ALA A 269 13.81 0.08 3.39
CA ALA A 269 12.94 0.34 4.54
C ALA A 269 12.04 1.55 4.23
N ILE A 270 10.81 1.27 3.83
CA ILE A 270 9.88 2.27 3.32
C ILE A 270 8.72 2.42 4.28
N GLY A 271 8.59 3.61 4.84
CA GLY A 271 7.52 3.95 5.78
C GLY A 271 6.76 5.21 5.40
N GLY A 272 5.49 5.25 5.74
CA GLY A 272 4.68 6.44 5.48
C GLY A 272 5.15 7.66 6.26
N PHE A 273 5.64 7.50 7.50
CA PHE A 273 6.21 8.57 8.32
C PHE A 273 7.74 8.47 8.38
N VAL A 274 8.29 7.36 8.86
CA VAL A 274 9.72 7.13 9.04
C VAL A 274 10.18 5.90 8.25
N GLY A 275 11.27 6.05 7.47
CA GLY A 275 11.88 4.91 6.79
C GLY A 275 12.52 3.96 7.77
N TYR A 276 13.53 4.43 8.51
CA TYR A 276 14.27 3.67 9.49
C TYR A 276 14.49 4.44 10.79
N ALA A 277 13.86 3.99 11.86
CA ALA A 277 14.09 4.44 13.23
C ALA A 277 15.09 3.51 13.89
N TRP A 278 16.33 3.96 14.06
CA TRP A 278 17.43 3.14 14.55
C TRP A 278 17.88 3.52 15.97
N GLU A 279 18.55 2.60 16.63
CA GLU A 279 19.17 2.85 17.93
C GLU A 279 20.53 3.55 17.74
N ALA A 280 20.58 4.86 18.02
CA ALA A 280 21.88 5.49 18.22
C ALA A 280 22.51 4.98 19.53
N GLU A 281 23.83 4.99 19.63
CA GLU A 281 24.58 4.61 20.86
C GLU A 281 24.17 5.39 22.13
N SER A 282 23.37 6.46 21.97
CA SER A 282 22.76 7.20 23.07
C SER A 282 21.45 6.52 23.48
N ALA A 283 21.28 6.24 24.75
CA ALA A 283 20.12 5.56 25.34
C ALA A 283 18.74 6.24 25.13
N THR A 284 18.64 7.27 24.30
CA THR A 284 17.39 8.03 24.06
C THR A 284 16.67 7.47 22.85
N MET A 285 15.48 6.93 23.06
CA MET A 285 14.60 6.49 21.97
C MET A 285 14.01 7.67 21.21
N SER A 286 13.85 7.51 19.89
CA SER A 286 12.97 8.40 19.13
C SER A 286 11.52 8.29 19.61
N THR A 287 10.84 9.44 19.66
CA THR A 287 9.45 9.52 20.15
C THR A 287 8.56 10.16 19.09
N TYR A 288 7.45 9.50 18.79
CA TYR A 288 6.41 9.95 17.87
C TYR A 288 5.11 10.06 18.67
N ASP A 289 4.59 11.26 18.84
CA ASP A 289 3.35 11.50 19.57
C ASP A 289 2.34 12.26 18.71
N ASN A 290 1.12 11.73 18.62
CA ASN A 290 0.05 12.29 17.78
C ASN A 290 0.49 12.53 16.31
N CYS A 291 1.25 11.58 15.74
CA CYS A 291 1.76 11.66 14.37
C CYS A 291 0.90 10.82 13.41
N ILE A 292 0.62 11.38 12.22
CA ILE A 292 -0.27 10.75 11.24
C ILE A 292 0.42 10.62 9.89
N ALA A 293 0.48 9.41 9.34
CA ALA A 293 0.89 9.11 7.98
C ALA A 293 -0.34 8.71 7.14
N LYS A 294 -0.74 9.55 6.20
CA LYS A 294 -1.70 9.21 5.14
C LYS A 294 -0.95 9.14 3.82
N VAL A 295 -0.09 8.14 3.69
CA VAL A 295 0.88 7.97 2.60
C VAL A 295 0.74 6.57 2.03
N ASP A 296 0.59 6.48 0.72
CA ASP A 296 0.65 5.20 0.02
C ASP A 296 2.12 4.76 -0.08
N VAL A 297 2.41 3.59 0.44
CA VAL A 297 3.77 3.03 0.54
C VAL A 297 3.94 1.90 -0.47
N VAL A 298 4.99 1.99 -1.29
CA VAL A 298 5.37 0.92 -2.23
C VAL A 298 6.83 0.53 -1.97
N ALA A 299 7.05 -0.69 -1.48
CA ALA A 299 8.40 -1.23 -1.31
C ALA A 299 8.72 -2.24 -2.41
N ASN A 300 9.89 -2.06 -3.02
CA ASN A 300 10.37 -2.88 -4.13
C ASN A 300 11.42 -3.92 -3.70
N GLU A 301 11.80 -4.00 -2.43
CA GLU A 301 12.74 -5.01 -1.93
C GLU A 301 12.33 -5.62 -0.58
N TRP A 302 12.42 -4.91 0.54
CA TRP A 302 12.46 -5.61 1.83
C TRP A 302 11.32 -5.24 2.79
N ARG A 303 11.29 -4.01 3.33
CA ARG A 303 10.38 -3.63 4.42
C ARG A 303 9.41 -2.55 3.99
N ALA A 304 8.14 -2.77 4.22
CA ALA A 304 7.09 -1.79 3.96
C ALA A 304 6.16 -1.65 5.17
N GLY A 305 5.98 -0.43 5.64
CA GLY A 305 5.02 -0.13 6.71
C GLY A 305 4.32 1.20 6.52
N GLY A 306 3.06 1.27 6.84
CA GLY A 306 2.25 2.48 6.64
C GLY A 306 2.70 3.66 7.51
N PHE A 307 3.38 3.41 8.64
CA PHE A 307 4.02 4.42 9.47
C PHE A 307 5.55 4.30 9.44
N ALA A 308 6.10 3.12 9.73
CA ALA A 308 7.53 2.88 9.78
C ALA A 308 7.95 1.72 8.87
N GLY A 309 8.97 1.90 8.03
CA GLY A 309 9.57 0.81 7.28
C GLY A 309 10.25 -0.18 8.21
N TYR A 310 11.17 0.30 9.03
CA TYR A 310 11.85 -0.44 10.09
C TYR A 310 11.94 0.40 11.36
N MET A 311 11.44 -0.13 12.45
CA MET A 311 11.54 0.47 13.78
C MET A 311 12.33 -0.45 14.70
N GLN A 312 13.64 -0.30 14.71
CA GLN A 312 14.53 -1.05 15.57
C GLN A 312 14.25 -0.71 17.04
N LYS A 313 14.11 0.59 17.34
CA LYS A 313 13.77 1.11 18.65
C LYS A 313 13.02 2.44 18.53
N GLY A 314 12.04 2.67 19.37
CA GLY A 314 11.29 3.93 19.38
C GLY A 314 10.01 3.84 20.18
N LYS A 315 9.44 4.98 20.50
CA LYS A 315 8.14 5.07 21.16
C LYS A 315 7.13 5.79 20.26
N SER A 316 6.06 5.11 19.92
CA SER A 316 4.92 5.70 19.19
C SER A 316 3.70 5.76 20.09
N SER A 317 3.11 6.93 20.24
CA SER A 317 1.92 7.18 21.07
C SER A 317 0.87 7.93 20.25
N SER A 318 -0.35 7.43 20.21
CA SER A 318 -1.45 8.04 19.46
C SER A 318 -1.09 8.31 17.97
N CYS A 319 -0.43 7.34 17.32
CA CYS A 319 -0.01 7.45 15.92
C CYS A 319 -0.89 6.65 14.97
N ALA A 320 -0.99 7.10 13.70
CA ALA A 320 -1.81 6.43 12.71
C ALA A 320 -1.15 6.30 11.34
N ALA A 321 -1.30 5.11 10.74
CA ALA A 321 -1.02 4.80 9.35
C ALA A 321 -2.34 4.65 8.59
N LEU A 322 -2.63 5.56 7.65
CA LEU A 322 -3.92 5.66 6.97
C LEU A 322 -3.87 5.34 5.48
N GLY A 323 -2.68 5.32 4.86
CA GLY A 323 -2.48 4.99 3.45
C GLY A 323 -2.27 3.50 3.24
N ASP A 324 -2.35 3.06 1.99
CA ASP A 324 -2.18 1.67 1.61
C ASP A 324 -0.70 1.28 1.56
N VAL A 325 -0.41 0.02 1.88
CA VAL A 325 0.95 -0.54 1.88
C VAL A 325 1.02 -1.66 0.85
N THR A 326 1.95 -1.54 -0.10
CA THR A 326 2.14 -2.52 -1.16
C THR A 326 3.61 -2.94 -1.24
N SER A 327 3.87 -4.25 -1.26
CA SER A 327 5.15 -4.80 -1.69
C SER A 327 5.01 -5.41 -3.08
N SER A 328 5.89 -5.03 -4.01
CA SER A 328 5.92 -5.55 -5.39
C SER A 328 6.94 -6.68 -5.60
N VAL A 329 7.65 -7.08 -4.54
CA VAL A 329 8.80 -7.99 -4.61
C VAL A 329 8.36 -9.44 -4.84
N THR A 330 9.04 -10.09 -5.79
CA THR A 330 8.99 -11.53 -5.98
C THR A 330 10.41 -12.10 -5.81
N GLY A 331 10.61 -13.06 -4.89
CA GLY A 331 11.90 -13.74 -4.70
C GLY A 331 12.63 -13.48 -3.38
N PHE A 332 12.21 -12.52 -2.59
CA PHE A 332 12.62 -12.31 -1.19
C PHE A 332 11.39 -12.40 -0.30
N ASN A 333 11.57 -12.67 0.98
CA ASN A 333 10.44 -12.63 1.93
C ASN A 333 10.29 -11.20 2.47
N PRO A 334 9.48 -10.33 1.83
CA PRO A 334 9.34 -8.94 2.23
C PRO A 334 8.56 -8.85 3.54
N LYS A 335 9.00 -7.96 4.42
CA LYS A 335 8.35 -7.69 5.69
C LYS A 335 7.32 -6.56 5.50
N VAL A 336 6.06 -6.90 5.42
CA VAL A 336 4.99 -5.97 5.06
C VAL A 336 3.96 -5.87 6.16
N GLY A 337 3.75 -4.68 6.70
CA GLY A 337 2.77 -4.45 7.76
C GLY A 337 2.01 -3.15 7.63
N GLY A 338 0.78 -3.11 8.10
CA GLY A 338 -0.07 -1.94 8.01
C GLY A 338 0.46 -0.72 8.77
N PHE A 339 1.12 -0.93 9.91
CA PHE A 339 1.81 0.12 10.68
C PHE A 339 3.32 0.09 10.46
N ALA A 340 3.97 -1.06 10.67
CA ALA A 340 5.41 -1.19 10.50
C ALA A 340 5.79 -2.44 9.70
N GLY A 341 6.80 -2.32 8.82
CA GLY A 341 7.37 -3.45 8.11
C GLY A 341 8.06 -4.41 9.07
N GLU A 342 8.94 -3.90 9.92
CA GLU A 342 9.64 -4.66 10.97
C GLU A 342 9.74 -3.86 12.25
N ILE A 343 9.57 -4.55 13.41
CA ILE A 343 9.73 -3.99 14.75
C ILE A 343 10.68 -4.86 15.55
N GLY A 344 11.66 -4.19 16.20
CA GLY A 344 12.71 -4.82 17.00
C GLY A 344 13.84 -5.41 16.16
N GLU A 345 14.90 -5.84 16.81
CA GLU A 345 16.06 -6.53 16.21
C GLU A 345 16.60 -7.56 17.18
N GLU A 346 17.11 -8.68 16.64
CA GLU A 346 17.78 -9.69 17.46
C GLU A 346 18.96 -9.07 18.23
N ASN A 347 19.02 -9.32 19.52
CA ASN A 347 20.06 -8.84 20.46
C ASN A 347 20.01 -7.34 20.82
N VAL A 348 18.97 -6.61 20.41
CA VAL A 348 18.69 -5.24 20.85
C VAL A 348 17.60 -5.28 21.91
N THR A 349 17.96 -5.07 23.17
CA THR A 349 17.01 -5.14 24.28
C THR A 349 16.13 -3.89 24.36
N GLY A 350 14.86 -4.08 24.71
CA GLY A 350 13.90 -3.01 24.99
C GLY A 350 13.21 -2.43 23.77
N GLY A 351 13.13 -3.17 22.68
CA GLY A 351 12.41 -2.91 21.44
C GLY A 351 11.53 -1.66 21.29
N ALA A 352 10.64 -1.62 20.34
CA ALA A 352 9.73 -0.48 20.18
C ALA A 352 8.54 -0.52 21.17
N ILE A 353 8.06 0.64 21.59
CA ILE A 353 6.88 0.81 22.45
C ILE A 353 5.78 1.49 21.65
N LEU A 354 4.66 0.81 21.44
CA LEU A 354 3.52 1.32 20.69
C LEU A 354 2.28 1.41 21.59
N GLU A 355 1.72 2.61 21.71
CA GLU A 355 0.52 2.87 22.52
C GLU A 355 -0.52 3.63 21.68
N LYS A 356 -1.75 3.12 21.61
CA LYS A 356 -2.85 3.73 20.83
C LYS A 356 -2.46 4.03 19.38
N CYS A 357 -1.83 3.04 18.73
CA CYS A 357 -1.41 3.14 17.33
C CYS A 357 -2.36 2.37 16.42
N TYR A 358 -2.64 2.93 15.22
CA TYR A 358 -3.69 2.45 14.34
C TYR A 358 -3.20 2.28 12.91
N ALA A 359 -3.50 1.12 12.28
CA ALA A 359 -3.28 0.86 10.88
C ALA A 359 -4.64 0.74 10.17
N ALA A 360 -4.97 1.72 9.33
CA ALA A 360 -6.28 1.80 8.66
C ALA A 360 -6.18 1.67 7.12
N GLY A 361 -5.00 1.43 6.57
CA GLY A 361 -4.76 1.18 5.15
C GLY A 361 -4.89 -0.30 4.78
N LYS A 362 -4.97 -0.56 3.47
CA LYS A 362 -4.91 -1.91 2.92
C LYS A 362 -3.46 -2.38 2.82
N VAL A 363 -3.19 -3.62 3.19
CA VAL A 363 -1.88 -4.27 3.06
C VAL A 363 -1.92 -5.26 1.91
N THR A 364 -0.96 -5.16 1.00
CA THR A 364 -0.85 -6.04 -0.17
C THR A 364 0.58 -6.54 -0.31
N ALA A 365 0.78 -7.86 -0.19
CA ALA A 365 2.04 -8.52 -0.53
C ALA A 365 2.00 -9.04 -1.98
N ALA A 366 3.15 -9.11 -2.65
CA ALA A 366 3.26 -9.56 -4.04
C ALA A 366 2.90 -11.03 -4.25
N SER A 367 2.98 -11.86 -3.21
CA SER A 367 2.61 -13.28 -3.22
C SER A 367 1.85 -13.62 -1.95
N PRO A 368 0.83 -14.51 -2.03
CA PRO A 368 0.15 -15.04 -0.86
C PRO A 368 1.07 -15.90 0.04
N ASP A 369 2.22 -16.35 -0.48
CA ASP A 369 3.22 -17.09 0.30
C ASP A 369 4.04 -16.18 1.23
N TYR A 370 3.99 -14.87 1.03
CA TYR A 370 4.67 -13.90 1.89
C TYR A 370 3.78 -13.53 3.07
N LYS A 371 4.35 -13.64 4.25
CA LYS A 371 3.65 -13.35 5.50
C LYS A 371 3.55 -11.84 5.72
N ALA A 372 2.43 -11.27 5.33
CA ALA A 372 2.08 -9.89 5.65
C ALA A 372 1.29 -9.82 6.96
N GLY A 373 1.48 -8.77 7.74
CA GLY A 373 0.69 -8.50 8.93
C GLY A 373 -0.26 -7.33 8.75
N GLY A 374 -1.45 -7.40 9.28
CA GLY A 374 -2.39 -6.28 9.29
C GLY A 374 -1.87 -5.07 10.03
N PHE A 375 -0.95 -5.27 10.99
CA PHE A 375 -0.30 -4.22 11.76
C PHE A 375 1.22 -4.23 11.57
N VAL A 376 1.92 -5.33 11.83
CA VAL A 376 3.37 -5.46 11.70
C VAL A 376 3.76 -6.63 10.81
N GLY A 377 4.71 -6.43 9.88
CA GLY A 377 5.20 -7.49 9.00
C GLY A 377 6.01 -8.53 9.76
N THR A 378 7.08 -8.12 10.44
CA THR A 378 7.89 -8.98 11.31
C THR A 378 8.05 -8.33 12.67
N HIS A 379 7.79 -9.11 13.71
CA HIS A 379 7.98 -8.73 15.09
C HIS A 379 9.11 -9.55 15.72
N THR A 380 10.12 -8.87 16.24
CA THR A 380 11.23 -9.50 16.98
C THR A 380 11.19 -9.13 18.47
N GLU A 381 11.04 -7.83 18.79
CA GLU A 381 10.92 -7.34 20.16
C GLU A 381 10.15 -6.03 20.20
N GLY A 382 9.17 -5.89 21.08
CA GLY A 382 8.38 -4.66 21.26
C GLY A 382 7.17 -4.87 22.16
N THR A 383 6.56 -3.75 22.59
CA THR A 383 5.33 -3.76 23.39
C THR A 383 4.22 -2.98 22.71
N TYR A 384 2.99 -3.49 22.84
CA TYR A 384 1.81 -2.92 22.20
C TYR A 384 0.69 -2.75 23.22
N THR A 385 0.11 -1.56 23.27
CA THR A 385 -1.03 -1.26 24.16
C THR A 385 -2.09 -0.49 23.37
N ASP A 386 -3.33 -0.96 23.40
CA ASP A 386 -4.48 -0.34 22.71
C ASP A 386 -4.24 -0.08 21.20
N CYS A 387 -3.47 -0.96 20.55
CA CYS A 387 -3.21 -0.89 19.11
C CYS A 387 -4.22 -1.70 18.33
N SER A 388 -4.58 -1.25 17.11
CA SER A 388 -5.47 -2.00 16.23
C SER A 388 -5.22 -1.76 14.74
N PHE A 389 -5.71 -2.70 13.91
CA PHE A 389 -5.71 -2.57 12.46
C PHE A 389 -7.10 -2.85 11.87
N ASP A 390 -7.34 -2.32 10.67
CA ASP A 390 -8.60 -2.49 9.95
C ASP A 390 -8.66 -3.88 9.28
N SER A 391 -9.37 -4.82 9.92
CA SER A 391 -9.51 -6.18 9.44
C SER A 391 -10.54 -6.32 8.30
N GLU A 392 -11.45 -5.37 8.11
CA GLU A 392 -12.39 -5.37 6.99
C GLU A 392 -11.68 -5.03 5.68
N LYS A 393 -10.65 -4.16 5.71
CA LYS A 393 -9.77 -3.90 4.57
C LYS A 393 -8.72 -4.99 4.36
N ASN A 394 -8.38 -5.73 5.41
CA ASN A 394 -7.34 -6.75 5.43
C ASN A 394 -7.90 -8.13 5.85
N PRO A 395 -8.88 -8.68 5.12
CA PRO A 395 -9.53 -9.93 5.50
C PRO A 395 -8.52 -11.09 5.47
N GLY A 396 -8.49 -11.83 6.58
CA GLY A 396 -7.63 -13.01 6.73
C GLY A 396 -6.17 -12.72 7.13
N LEU A 397 -5.76 -11.46 7.26
CA LEU A 397 -4.44 -11.14 7.83
C LEU A 397 -4.50 -11.21 9.36
N ALA A 398 -3.46 -11.83 9.94
CA ALA A 398 -3.16 -11.69 11.36
C ALA A 398 -2.58 -10.29 11.64
N ALA A 399 -2.49 -9.92 12.91
CA ALA A 399 -1.88 -8.64 13.32
C ALA A 399 -0.40 -8.54 12.89
N TYR A 400 0.30 -9.67 12.84
CA TYR A 400 1.70 -9.79 12.45
C TYR A 400 1.87 -10.86 11.36
N GLY A 401 2.89 -10.70 10.51
CA GLY A 401 3.26 -11.67 9.48
C GLY A 401 4.19 -12.76 10.02
N GLU A 402 5.29 -12.36 10.68
CA GLU A 402 6.26 -13.25 11.34
C GLU A 402 6.53 -12.78 12.78
N GLY A 403 6.72 -13.74 13.68
CA GLY A 403 7.00 -13.49 15.10
C GLY A 403 6.17 -14.38 16.02
N ASP A 404 6.19 -14.09 17.31
CA ASP A 404 5.43 -14.81 18.34
C ASP A 404 4.09 -14.11 18.60
N GLU A 405 2.98 -14.79 18.29
CA GLU A 405 1.61 -14.29 18.46
C GLU A 405 1.30 -13.79 19.87
N ALA A 406 1.79 -14.47 20.88
CA ALA A 406 1.52 -14.14 22.28
C ALA A 406 2.09 -12.78 22.69
N THR A 407 3.03 -12.22 21.91
CA THR A 407 3.72 -10.96 22.21
C THR A 407 3.17 -9.75 21.47
N VAL A 408 2.21 -9.95 20.53
CA VAL A 408 1.62 -8.88 19.73
C VAL A 408 0.11 -8.75 19.98
N PRO A 409 -0.33 -8.20 21.13
CA PRO A 409 -1.74 -8.08 21.48
C PRO A 409 -2.41 -6.91 20.72
N VAL A 410 -2.37 -6.95 19.39
CA VAL A 410 -2.99 -5.95 18.53
C VAL A 410 -4.36 -6.43 18.07
N VAL A 411 -5.37 -5.58 18.20
CA VAL A 411 -6.77 -5.94 17.92
C VAL A 411 -7.10 -5.81 16.43
N ALA A 412 -7.66 -6.86 15.86
CA ALA A 412 -8.31 -6.82 14.55
C ALA A 412 -9.69 -6.15 14.69
N GLY A 413 -9.77 -4.85 14.39
CA GLY A 413 -11.00 -4.07 14.51
C GLY A 413 -11.71 -3.90 13.16
N THR A 414 -13.01 -3.66 13.19
CA THR A 414 -13.76 -3.20 12.02
C THR A 414 -13.31 -1.81 11.61
N THR A 415 -13.58 -1.40 10.36
CA THR A 415 -13.29 -0.03 9.88
C THR A 415 -13.89 1.03 10.81
N ILE A 416 -15.10 0.79 11.34
CA ILE A 416 -15.79 1.70 12.26
C ILE A 416 -15.05 1.80 13.60
N GLU A 417 -14.65 0.68 14.18
CA GLU A 417 -13.92 0.66 15.47
C GLU A 417 -12.56 1.35 15.35
N VAL A 418 -11.79 1.06 14.31
CA VAL A 418 -10.49 1.73 14.07
C VAL A 418 -10.68 3.23 13.87
N SER A 419 -11.65 3.64 13.05
CA SER A 419 -11.96 5.06 12.82
C SER A 419 -12.46 5.77 14.08
N GLY A 420 -13.25 5.08 14.92
CA GLY A 420 -13.72 5.58 16.21
C GLY A 420 -12.56 5.82 17.19
N ASN A 421 -11.63 4.88 17.26
CA ASN A 421 -10.42 4.98 18.08
C ASN A 421 -9.50 6.12 17.60
N LEU A 422 -9.35 6.30 16.28
CA LEU A 422 -8.64 7.44 15.69
C LEU A 422 -9.24 8.78 16.15
N CYS A 423 -10.56 8.94 16.07
CA CYS A 423 -11.22 10.16 16.51
C CYS A 423 -11.06 10.40 18.00
N LYS A 424 -11.24 9.37 18.83
CA LYS A 424 -11.13 9.48 20.28
C LYS A 424 -9.72 9.84 20.75
N ASN A 425 -8.70 9.18 20.20
CA ASN A 425 -7.34 9.20 20.76
C ASN A 425 -6.40 10.17 20.03
N ILE A 426 -6.71 10.51 18.77
CA ILE A 426 -5.85 11.37 17.94
C ILE A 426 -6.52 12.73 17.65
N TYR A 427 -7.83 12.73 17.36
CA TYR A 427 -8.52 13.96 16.97
C TYR A 427 -9.29 14.64 18.10
N GLY A 428 -9.21 14.13 19.35
CA GLY A 428 -9.89 14.70 20.51
C GLY A 428 -11.41 14.58 20.45
N GLY A 429 -11.91 13.51 19.81
CA GLY A 429 -13.34 13.22 19.63
C GLY A 429 -13.87 13.52 18.23
N HIS A 430 -15.11 13.08 17.99
CA HIS A 430 -15.77 13.28 16.70
C HIS A 430 -16.22 14.74 16.51
N THR A 431 -16.00 15.26 15.30
CA THR A 431 -16.59 16.53 14.85
C THR A 431 -17.70 16.21 13.88
N LEU A 432 -18.94 16.29 14.35
CA LEU A 432 -20.10 15.79 13.63
C LEU A 432 -20.79 16.87 12.80
N SER A 433 -21.13 16.51 11.56
CA SER A 433 -22.00 17.28 10.67
C SER A 433 -23.28 16.49 10.45
N LYS A 434 -24.42 17.12 10.69
CA LYS A 434 -25.75 16.51 10.48
C LYS A 434 -26.06 16.41 8.99
N VAL A 435 -26.60 15.29 8.56
CA VAL A 435 -27.23 15.08 7.26
C VAL A 435 -28.69 14.76 7.49
N ASP A 436 -29.56 15.64 7.02
CA ASP A 436 -31.01 15.47 7.18
C ASP A 436 -31.54 14.32 6.32
N ALA A 437 -32.59 13.68 6.79
CA ALA A 437 -33.28 12.62 6.07
C ALA A 437 -33.78 13.11 4.71
N LYS A 438 -33.59 12.30 3.69
CA LYS A 438 -34.09 12.55 2.35
C LYS A 438 -34.90 11.34 1.88
N GLU A 439 -36.12 11.56 1.43
CA GLU A 439 -36.92 10.47 0.89
C GLU A 439 -36.34 9.93 -0.42
N ALA A 440 -36.40 8.61 -0.58
CA ALA A 440 -36.09 7.96 -1.86
C ALA A 440 -37.16 8.28 -2.90
N THR A 441 -36.74 8.54 -4.13
CA THR A 441 -37.61 8.68 -5.31
C THR A 441 -37.51 7.44 -6.18
N GLN A 442 -38.21 7.40 -7.30
CA GLN A 442 -38.06 6.33 -8.28
C GLN A 442 -36.70 6.37 -9.02
N THR A 443 -36.02 7.53 -9.05
CA THR A 443 -34.79 7.74 -9.79
C THR A 443 -33.56 7.91 -8.90
N THR A 444 -33.74 8.32 -7.64
CA THR A 444 -32.65 8.59 -6.69
C THR A 444 -32.88 7.88 -5.39
N ASP A 445 -31.80 7.36 -4.80
CA ASP A 445 -31.82 6.87 -3.44
C ASP A 445 -32.09 8.01 -2.46
N GLY A 446 -32.74 7.68 -1.34
CA GLY A 446 -32.88 8.53 -0.19
C GLY A 446 -31.84 8.20 0.89
N ASN A 447 -31.95 8.87 2.02
CA ASN A 447 -31.17 8.55 3.20
C ASN A 447 -31.98 8.79 4.49
N ILE A 448 -31.68 8.03 5.53
CA ILE A 448 -32.15 8.36 6.88
C ILE A 448 -31.44 9.63 7.41
N GLU A 449 -31.91 10.22 8.48
CA GLU A 449 -31.15 11.23 9.21
C GLU A 449 -29.92 10.58 9.85
N TYR A 450 -28.74 11.18 9.70
CA TYR A 450 -27.51 10.69 10.28
C TYR A 450 -26.49 11.83 10.52
N TRP A 451 -25.44 11.52 11.24
CA TRP A 451 -24.29 12.42 11.45
C TRP A 451 -23.05 11.79 10.85
N ILE A 452 -22.23 12.58 10.18
CA ILE A 452 -20.93 12.16 9.64
C ILE A 452 -19.82 12.91 10.35
N CYS A 453 -18.81 12.18 10.82
CA CYS A 453 -17.63 12.82 11.37
C CYS A 453 -16.76 13.41 10.25
N THR A 454 -16.53 14.71 10.27
CA THR A 454 -15.72 15.42 9.26
C THR A 454 -14.23 15.10 9.35
N LYS A 455 -13.77 14.48 10.46
CA LYS A 455 -12.37 14.09 10.67
C LYS A 455 -12.07 12.67 10.24
N CYS A 456 -12.90 11.69 10.59
CA CYS A 456 -12.66 10.28 10.32
C CYS A 456 -13.63 9.66 9.29
N GLY A 457 -14.67 10.38 8.86
CA GLY A 457 -15.64 9.88 7.90
C GLY A 457 -16.64 8.85 8.45
N SER A 458 -16.61 8.53 9.75
CA SER A 458 -17.54 7.58 10.36
C SER A 458 -18.94 8.15 10.44
N TYR A 459 -19.95 7.27 10.29
CA TYR A 459 -21.38 7.59 10.31
C TYR A 459 -21.98 7.25 11.67
N PHE A 460 -22.92 8.07 12.16
CA PHE A 460 -23.58 7.90 13.45
C PHE A 460 -25.08 8.13 13.34
N SER A 461 -25.85 7.37 14.11
CA SER A 461 -27.31 7.55 14.22
C SER A 461 -27.72 8.62 15.21
N ASP A 462 -26.78 9.21 15.95
CA ASP A 462 -27.04 10.19 17.01
C ASP A 462 -26.10 11.40 16.98
N ALA A 463 -26.57 12.54 17.46
CA ALA A 463 -25.83 13.79 17.50
C ALA A 463 -24.60 13.76 18.43
N GLY A 464 -24.52 12.81 19.34
CA GLY A 464 -23.39 12.61 20.25
C GLY A 464 -22.26 11.79 19.67
N GLY A 465 -22.47 11.13 18.49
CA GLY A 465 -21.48 10.24 17.89
C GLY A 465 -21.19 9.00 18.73
N THR A 466 -22.20 8.52 19.45
CA THR A 466 -22.07 7.37 20.35
C THR A 466 -22.46 6.05 19.70
N THR A 467 -23.35 6.09 18.70
CA THR A 467 -23.85 4.92 18.00
C THR A 467 -23.39 4.95 16.53
N ALA A 468 -22.27 4.31 16.26
CA ALA A 468 -21.73 4.20 14.91
C ALA A 468 -22.62 3.28 14.03
N ILE A 469 -22.80 3.66 12.76
CA ILE A 469 -23.56 2.90 11.74
C ILE A 469 -22.73 2.79 10.46
N LYS A 470 -23.04 1.81 9.61
CA LYS A 470 -22.35 1.65 8.33
C LYS A 470 -22.89 2.64 7.29
N ALA A 471 -22.04 3.04 6.35
CA ALA A 471 -22.45 3.91 5.23
C ALA A 471 -23.60 3.31 4.42
N ALA A 472 -23.69 1.98 4.32
CA ALA A 472 -24.79 1.30 3.65
C ALA A 472 -26.13 1.41 4.39
N ASP A 473 -26.10 1.51 5.72
CA ASP A 473 -27.30 1.55 6.56
C ASP A 473 -28.02 2.90 6.50
N VAL A 474 -27.33 3.95 6.01
CA VAL A 474 -27.94 5.28 5.85
C VAL A 474 -28.71 5.43 4.54
N VAL A 475 -28.49 4.54 3.58
CA VAL A 475 -29.11 4.62 2.25
C VAL A 475 -30.51 4.01 2.28
N ILE A 476 -31.51 4.77 1.83
CA ILE A 476 -32.84 4.26 1.53
C ILE A 476 -32.88 3.98 0.02
N PRO A 477 -32.99 2.72 -0.41
CA PRO A 477 -33.02 2.39 -1.83
C PRO A 477 -34.14 3.11 -2.58
N LYS A 478 -33.95 3.35 -3.85
CA LYS A 478 -34.95 3.92 -4.77
C LYS A 478 -36.30 3.21 -4.62
N LYS A 479 -37.36 3.99 -4.60
CA LYS A 479 -38.72 3.43 -4.65
C LYS A 479 -38.88 2.64 -5.96
N ALA A 480 -39.38 1.43 -5.87
CA ALA A 480 -39.77 0.69 -7.06
C ALA A 480 -40.73 1.55 -7.90
N ALA A 481 -40.58 1.51 -9.21
CA ALA A 481 -41.54 2.17 -10.10
C ALA A 481 -42.94 1.68 -9.72
N GLU A 482 -43.87 2.59 -9.35
CA GLU A 482 -45.25 2.22 -9.16
C GLU A 482 -45.78 1.70 -10.51
N THR A 483 -46.07 0.42 -10.57
CA THR A 483 -46.91 -0.11 -11.65
C THR A 483 -48.26 0.55 -11.54
N PRO A 484 -48.83 1.09 -12.62
CA PRO A 484 -50.17 1.66 -12.57
C PRO A 484 -51.11 0.64 -11.94
N GLU A 485 -51.81 1.02 -10.88
CA GLU A 485 -52.87 0.25 -10.24
C GLU A 485 -53.99 0.02 -11.29
N GLY A 486 -54.05 -1.17 -11.88
CA GLY A 486 -55.08 -1.44 -12.88
C GLY A 486 -55.06 -2.76 -13.62
N GLU A 487 -54.16 -3.69 -13.34
CA GLU A 487 -54.36 -5.09 -13.79
C GLU A 487 -54.04 -6.08 -12.66
N ILE A 488 -55.04 -6.80 -12.19
CA ILE A 488 -54.87 -8.01 -11.40
C ILE A 488 -54.16 -9.00 -12.33
N LYS A 489 -52.83 -9.00 -12.36
CA LYS A 489 -52.04 -10.01 -13.07
C LYS A 489 -52.25 -11.33 -12.36
N THR A 490 -52.92 -12.25 -13.01
CA THR A 490 -52.92 -13.65 -12.61
C THR A 490 -51.46 -14.07 -12.58
N PRO A 491 -50.94 -14.60 -11.45
CA PRO A 491 -49.53 -15.00 -11.38
C PRO A 491 -49.26 -16.05 -12.45
N TYR A 492 -48.10 -15.98 -13.08
CA TYR A 492 -47.65 -16.99 -14.02
C TYR A 492 -47.56 -18.35 -13.29
N ALA A 493 -48.08 -19.38 -13.90
CA ALA A 493 -48.10 -20.76 -13.35
C ALA A 493 -47.90 -21.78 -14.48
N ILE A 494 -47.31 -22.91 -14.12
CA ILE A 494 -47.28 -24.07 -14.98
C ILE A 494 -48.63 -24.79 -14.82
N THR A 495 -49.31 -25.00 -15.94
CA THR A 495 -50.66 -25.58 -15.98
C THR A 495 -50.65 -27.03 -16.40
N GLU A 496 -49.63 -27.50 -17.11
CA GLU A 496 -49.48 -28.88 -17.54
C GLU A 496 -48.01 -29.28 -17.55
N GLY A 497 -47.69 -30.54 -17.32
CA GLY A 497 -46.35 -31.08 -17.38
C GLY A 497 -45.54 -30.94 -16.09
N THR A 498 -46.15 -30.51 -14.98
CA THR A 498 -45.52 -30.48 -13.67
C THR A 498 -45.14 -31.88 -13.22
N GLY A 499 -43.89 -32.09 -12.80
CA GLY A 499 -43.39 -33.40 -12.30
C GLY A 499 -43.23 -34.47 -13.38
N SER A 500 -43.24 -34.08 -14.67
CA SER A 500 -43.03 -35.02 -15.78
C SER A 500 -41.65 -35.69 -15.67
N SER A 501 -41.55 -36.91 -16.24
CA SER A 501 -40.31 -37.69 -16.28
C SER A 501 -39.91 -38.04 -17.70
N TYR A 502 -38.61 -38.14 -17.93
CA TYR A 502 -38.00 -38.58 -19.18
C TYR A 502 -36.99 -39.70 -18.90
N ALA A 503 -37.13 -40.83 -19.62
CA ALA A 503 -36.12 -41.89 -19.56
C ALA A 503 -35.03 -41.62 -20.61
N LEU A 504 -33.78 -41.68 -20.18
CA LEU A 504 -32.62 -41.46 -21.07
C LEU A 504 -32.68 -42.41 -22.27
N GLN A 505 -32.37 -41.90 -23.45
CA GLN A 505 -32.36 -42.61 -24.74
C GLN A 505 -33.74 -43.17 -25.17
N SER A 506 -34.83 -42.70 -24.56
CA SER A 506 -36.18 -43.12 -24.96
C SER A 506 -36.63 -42.53 -26.30
N GLY A 507 -35.96 -41.47 -26.77
CA GLY A 507 -36.36 -40.73 -27.99
C GLY A 507 -37.62 -39.90 -27.80
N ASN A 508 -38.27 -39.88 -26.64
CA ASN A 508 -39.44 -39.06 -26.37
C ASN A 508 -39.07 -37.59 -26.14
N SER A 509 -40.05 -36.72 -26.07
CA SER A 509 -39.88 -35.34 -25.68
C SER A 509 -40.62 -35.04 -24.38
N LEU A 510 -40.27 -33.97 -23.67
CA LEU A 510 -40.94 -33.54 -22.46
C LEU A 510 -41.63 -32.19 -22.71
N THR A 511 -42.94 -32.14 -22.49
CA THR A 511 -43.75 -30.95 -22.76
C THR A 511 -44.29 -30.37 -21.47
N VAL A 512 -44.16 -29.02 -21.35
CA VAL A 512 -44.66 -28.22 -20.24
C VAL A 512 -45.47 -27.05 -20.80
N ARG A 513 -46.58 -26.69 -20.18
CA ARG A 513 -47.40 -25.57 -20.53
C ARG A 513 -47.43 -24.53 -19.40
N GLY A 514 -47.12 -23.28 -19.68
CA GLY A 514 -47.36 -22.14 -18.80
C GLY A 514 -48.61 -21.35 -19.22
N ASN A 515 -49.28 -20.68 -18.28
CA ASN A 515 -50.47 -19.85 -18.55
C ASN A 515 -50.16 -18.50 -19.21
N GLY A 516 -48.88 -18.15 -19.40
CA GLY A 516 -48.50 -16.88 -19.98
C GLY A 516 -48.75 -16.79 -21.49
N ASP A 517 -49.05 -15.58 -21.97
CA ASP A 517 -49.23 -15.32 -23.39
C ASP A 517 -47.93 -15.55 -24.17
N PHE A 518 -47.99 -16.33 -25.22
CA PHE A 518 -46.86 -16.66 -26.09
C PHE A 518 -46.19 -15.42 -26.73
N SER A 519 -46.92 -14.35 -26.94
CA SER A 519 -46.35 -13.11 -27.45
C SER A 519 -45.32 -12.46 -26.51
N LYS A 520 -45.37 -12.80 -25.23
CA LYS A 520 -44.45 -12.34 -24.19
C LYS A 520 -43.32 -13.32 -23.92
N PHE A 521 -43.34 -14.50 -24.51
CA PHE A 521 -42.31 -15.53 -24.27
C PHE A 521 -40.93 -15.10 -24.70
N THR A 522 -39.94 -15.23 -23.82
CA THR A 522 -38.55 -14.80 -24.07
C THR A 522 -37.54 -15.94 -24.03
N GLY A 523 -37.94 -17.13 -23.53
CA GLY A 523 -37.05 -18.27 -23.47
C GLY A 523 -37.33 -19.19 -22.27
N ILE A 524 -36.45 -20.13 -22.05
CA ILE A 524 -36.52 -21.05 -20.90
C ILE A 524 -35.16 -21.23 -20.24
N LYS A 525 -35.18 -21.58 -18.96
CA LYS A 525 -33.99 -22.05 -18.23
C LYS A 525 -34.19 -23.47 -17.75
N VAL A 526 -33.13 -24.25 -17.77
CA VAL A 526 -33.02 -25.54 -17.09
C VAL A 526 -31.90 -25.41 -16.04
N ASP A 527 -32.21 -25.77 -14.80
CA ASP A 527 -31.32 -25.65 -13.65
C ASP A 527 -30.70 -24.23 -13.51
N GLY A 528 -31.52 -23.21 -13.75
CA GLY A 528 -31.13 -21.80 -13.67
C GLY A 528 -30.33 -21.29 -14.87
N VAL A 529 -29.95 -22.16 -15.83
CA VAL A 529 -29.19 -21.76 -17.03
C VAL A 529 -30.13 -21.65 -18.21
N GLN A 530 -30.09 -20.51 -18.92
CA GLN A 530 -30.87 -20.30 -20.14
C GLN A 530 -30.32 -21.17 -21.26
N ILE A 531 -31.19 -21.96 -21.90
CA ILE A 531 -30.81 -22.87 -22.98
C ILE A 531 -31.18 -22.30 -24.36
N GLY A 532 -30.41 -22.67 -25.38
CA GLY A 532 -30.62 -22.20 -26.74
C GLY A 532 -31.90 -22.78 -27.36
N ALA A 533 -32.50 -22.02 -28.29
CA ALA A 533 -33.76 -22.36 -28.96
C ALA A 533 -33.67 -23.66 -29.79
N GLU A 534 -32.49 -24.12 -30.13
CA GLU A 534 -32.23 -25.41 -30.80
C GLU A 534 -32.61 -26.62 -29.96
N ASN A 535 -32.66 -26.45 -28.62
CA ASN A 535 -32.88 -27.53 -27.64
C ASN A 535 -34.34 -27.76 -27.27
N TYR A 536 -35.25 -26.90 -27.73
CA TYR A 536 -36.68 -27.02 -27.47
C TYR A 536 -37.52 -26.48 -28.63
N GLU A 537 -38.79 -26.75 -28.57
CA GLU A 537 -39.81 -26.11 -29.42
C GLU A 537 -40.79 -25.34 -28.53
N ALA A 538 -41.12 -24.11 -28.93
CA ALA A 538 -42.12 -23.34 -28.22
C ALA A 538 -43.22 -22.88 -29.19
N LYS A 539 -44.49 -22.98 -28.75
CA LYS A 539 -45.65 -22.60 -29.59
C LYS A 539 -46.77 -21.96 -28.77
N SER A 540 -47.65 -21.27 -29.48
CA SER A 540 -48.84 -20.63 -28.91
C SER A 540 -49.88 -21.67 -28.41
N GLY A 541 -50.73 -21.21 -27.51
CA GLY A 541 -51.71 -22.01 -26.76
C GLY A 541 -51.48 -21.83 -25.29
N SER A 542 -51.59 -20.57 -24.78
CA SER A 542 -50.74 -20.07 -23.69
C SER A 542 -49.29 -20.27 -24.14
N THR A 543 -48.32 -20.60 -23.30
CA THR A 543 -46.96 -20.93 -23.76
C THR A 543 -46.72 -22.44 -23.58
N ILE A 544 -46.57 -23.18 -24.69
CA ILE A 544 -46.23 -24.61 -24.65
C ILE A 544 -44.78 -24.77 -25.05
N VAL A 545 -43.99 -25.36 -24.19
CA VAL A 545 -42.57 -25.68 -24.37
C VAL A 545 -42.36 -27.18 -24.40
N THR A 546 -41.66 -27.65 -25.44
CA THR A 546 -41.32 -29.07 -25.61
C THR A 546 -39.80 -29.21 -25.69
N LEU A 547 -39.18 -29.80 -24.65
CA LEU A 547 -37.76 -30.13 -24.65
C LEU A 547 -37.50 -31.32 -25.57
N LYS A 548 -36.49 -31.18 -26.44
CA LYS A 548 -36.12 -32.25 -27.39
C LYS A 548 -35.35 -33.39 -26.68
N SER A 549 -35.53 -34.61 -27.16
CA SER A 549 -34.82 -35.77 -26.64
C SER A 549 -33.31 -35.61 -26.70
N SER A 550 -32.79 -35.01 -27.78
CA SER A 550 -31.36 -34.74 -27.94
C SER A 550 -30.76 -33.86 -26.83
N TYR A 551 -31.56 -32.96 -26.26
CA TYR A 551 -31.14 -32.15 -25.10
C TYR A 551 -31.35 -32.93 -23.80
N LEU A 552 -32.49 -33.59 -23.64
CA LEU A 552 -32.79 -34.36 -22.42
C LEU A 552 -31.78 -35.49 -22.17
N ASP A 553 -31.23 -36.08 -23.23
CA ASP A 553 -30.18 -37.11 -23.15
C ASP A 553 -28.81 -36.55 -22.71
N THR A 554 -28.63 -35.23 -22.68
CA THR A 554 -27.42 -34.61 -22.15
C THR A 554 -27.46 -34.34 -20.63
N LEU A 555 -28.66 -34.43 -20.03
CA LEU A 555 -28.86 -34.20 -18.61
C LEU A 555 -28.52 -35.44 -17.79
N THR A 556 -28.07 -35.23 -16.56
CA THR A 556 -27.82 -36.34 -15.62
C THR A 556 -29.11 -36.93 -15.08
N ALA A 557 -29.12 -38.21 -14.71
CA ALA A 557 -30.27 -38.77 -14.01
C ALA A 557 -30.49 -38.04 -12.67
N GLY A 558 -31.74 -37.65 -12.41
CA GLY A 558 -32.11 -36.89 -11.21
C GLY A 558 -33.25 -35.89 -11.46
N THR A 559 -33.50 -35.04 -10.49
CA THR A 559 -34.51 -33.97 -10.59
C THR A 559 -33.90 -32.70 -11.11
N HIS A 560 -34.50 -32.11 -12.15
CA HIS A 560 -34.12 -30.89 -12.78
C HIS A 560 -35.22 -29.82 -12.68
N SER A 561 -34.88 -28.54 -12.74
CA SER A 561 -35.83 -27.43 -12.76
C SER A 561 -36.01 -26.90 -14.19
N LEU A 562 -37.25 -26.59 -14.59
CA LEU A 562 -37.57 -25.86 -15.81
C LEU A 562 -38.27 -24.56 -15.44
N GLU A 563 -37.78 -23.46 -15.93
CA GLU A 563 -38.37 -22.11 -15.78
C GLU A 563 -38.75 -21.57 -17.18
N ILE A 564 -40.02 -21.19 -17.38
CA ILE A 564 -40.51 -20.51 -18.58
C ILE A 564 -40.48 -19.02 -18.30
N LEU A 565 -39.86 -18.25 -19.19
CA LEU A 565 -39.65 -16.79 -19.08
C LEU A 565 -40.58 -16.00 -20.01
N TRP A 566 -41.22 -14.98 -19.49
CA TRP A 566 -41.96 -13.97 -20.23
C TRP A 566 -41.34 -12.58 -19.92
N THR A 567 -41.65 -11.60 -20.75
CA THR A 567 -41.14 -10.22 -20.61
C THR A 567 -41.42 -9.58 -19.24
N ASP A 568 -42.42 -10.07 -18.53
CA ASP A 568 -42.94 -9.49 -17.28
C ASP A 568 -43.11 -10.52 -16.13
N GLY A 569 -42.47 -11.66 -16.22
CA GLY A 569 -42.46 -12.67 -15.15
C GLY A 569 -42.01 -14.06 -15.59
N SER A 570 -42.06 -15.03 -14.70
CA SER A 570 -41.70 -16.43 -14.98
C SER A 570 -42.54 -17.40 -14.18
N ALA A 571 -42.54 -18.67 -14.61
CA ALA A 571 -43.07 -19.80 -13.83
C ALA A 571 -42.16 -21.00 -13.96
N SER A 572 -41.96 -21.74 -12.85
CA SER A 572 -41.07 -22.88 -12.80
C SER A 572 -41.77 -24.15 -12.36
N THR A 573 -41.20 -25.28 -12.78
CA THR A 573 -41.59 -26.62 -12.37
C THR A 573 -40.37 -27.52 -12.28
N ALA A 574 -40.52 -28.66 -11.61
CA ALA A 574 -39.52 -29.73 -11.63
C ALA A 574 -39.91 -30.80 -12.64
N PHE A 575 -38.90 -31.49 -13.21
CA PHE A 575 -39.05 -32.70 -14.01
C PHE A 575 -37.92 -33.70 -13.64
N ALA A 576 -38.11 -34.99 -13.94
CA ALA A 576 -37.14 -36.01 -13.59
C ALA A 576 -36.53 -36.67 -14.84
N ILE A 577 -35.21 -36.87 -14.81
CA ILE A 577 -34.48 -37.68 -15.77
C ILE A 577 -34.25 -39.05 -15.11
N GLN A 578 -34.75 -40.14 -15.75
CA GLN A 578 -34.65 -41.52 -15.28
C GLN A 578 -33.63 -42.28 -16.12
N GLN A 579 -32.87 -43.17 -15.51
CA GLN A 579 -32.01 -44.09 -16.27
C GLN A 579 -32.86 -45.05 -17.08
N SER A 580 -32.46 -45.33 -18.33
CA SER A 580 -33.05 -46.36 -19.15
C SER A 580 -32.80 -47.75 -18.48
N GLU A 581 -33.84 -48.50 -18.21
CA GLU A 581 -33.70 -49.90 -17.81
C GLU A 581 -33.16 -50.73 -18.99
N SER A 582 -31.84 -50.86 -19.09
CA SER A 582 -31.22 -51.82 -19.99
C SER A 582 -31.18 -53.19 -19.28
N GLN A 583 -31.97 -54.14 -19.80
CA GLN A 583 -31.92 -55.61 -19.68
C GLN A 583 -30.90 -56.19 -18.70
N LYS A 584 -31.40 -56.74 -17.64
CA LYS A 584 -30.71 -57.68 -16.77
C LYS A 584 -30.67 -59.06 -17.45
N PRO A 585 -29.51 -59.75 -17.53
CA PRO A 585 -29.49 -61.15 -17.87
C PRO A 585 -30.07 -61.98 -16.70
N ASP A 586 -30.98 -62.93 -17.02
CA ASP A 586 -31.43 -63.98 -16.15
C ASP A 586 -30.27 -64.85 -15.65
N ASP A 587 -30.18 -65.05 -14.38
CA ASP A 587 -29.75 -66.37 -13.87
C ASP A 587 -30.32 -66.67 -12.46
N ASP A 588 -30.85 -67.81 -12.38
CA ASP A 588 -31.68 -68.49 -11.40
C ASP A 588 -31.11 -68.74 -10.00
N VAL A 589 -32.03 -68.80 -9.03
CA VAL A 589 -32.24 -69.85 -8.00
C VAL A 589 -31.77 -69.60 -6.56
N LYS A 590 -32.83 -69.66 -5.73
CA LYS A 590 -33.05 -70.16 -4.37
C LYS A 590 -32.94 -69.28 -3.13
N GLU A 591 -34.14 -69.06 -2.64
CA GLU A 591 -34.69 -69.23 -1.27
C GLU A 591 -33.74 -69.43 -0.07
N LEU A 592 -33.88 -68.63 0.99
CA LEU A 592 -34.64 -69.05 2.20
C LEU A 592 -34.64 -67.90 3.27
N ASN A 593 -35.88 -67.58 3.64
CA ASN A 593 -36.42 -67.18 4.95
C ASN A 593 -35.42 -66.90 6.12
N THR A 594 -35.56 -65.83 6.85
CA THR A 594 -36.46 -65.66 8.00
C THR A 594 -36.15 -64.35 8.76
N ASN A 595 -37.23 -63.62 8.98
CA ASN A 595 -37.63 -62.87 10.18
C ASN A 595 -36.68 -62.14 11.09
N GLN A 596 -37.12 -60.93 11.30
CA GLN A 596 -37.31 -60.16 12.57
C GLN A 596 -36.46 -58.90 12.81
N ASN A 597 -37.19 -57.82 12.78
CA ASN A 597 -36.99 -56.58 13.48
C ASN A 597 -37.23 -56.79 15.00
N PRO A 598 -36.94 -55.95 15.96
CA PRO A 598 -36.54 -54.53 15.89
C PRO A 598 -35.54 -54.03 16.99
N ALA A 599 -35.22 -52.77 16.90
CA ALA A 599 -35.04 -51.87 18.02
C ALA A 599 -33.61 -51.55 18.56
N ASN A 600 -33.20 -50.32 18.33
CA ASN A 600 -32.85 -49.34 19.37
C ASN A 600 -31.41 -49.25 19.90
N GLN A 601 -30.96 -47.99 19.91
CA GLN A 601 -30.03 -47.32 20.82
C GLN A 601 -28.52 -47.21 20.49
N ASN A 602 -28.20 -45.96 20.19
CA ASN A 602 -26.95 -45.27 20.49
C ASN A 602 -26.55 -45.41 21.99
N PRO A 603 -25.37 -45.10 22.53
CA PRO A 603 -24.27 -44.29 22.02
C PRO A 603 -22.82 -44.68 22.47
N GLN A 604 -21.87 -43.93 21.97
CA GLN A 604 -20.61 -43.48 22.66
C GLN A 604 -19.33 -44.30 22.62
N SER A 605 -18.32 -43.54 22.31
CA SER A 605 -16.92 -43.42 22.84
C SER A 605 -15.77 -44.05 22.05
N VAL A 606 -14.92 -43.12 21.66
CA VAL A 606 -13.46 -43.13 21.45
C VAL A 606 -12.70 -43.98 22.52
N PRO A 607 -11.45 -44.51 22.38
CA PRO A 607 -10.31 -43.91 21.75
C PRO A 607 -9.19 -44.83 21.16
N GLN A 608 -8.31 -44.20 20.41
CA GLN A 608 -6.81 -44.32 20.42
C GLN A 608 -6.10 -45.63 20.02
N ASN A 609 -5.16 -45.40 19.19
CA ASN A 609 -3.70 -45.58 19.20
C ASN A 609 -3.05 -46.64 18.31
N ASN A 610 -2.08 -46.12 17.62
CA ASN A 610 -0.68 -46.56 17.40
C ASN A 610 -0.29 -47.55 16.31
N THR A 611 0.61 -47.03 15.56
CA THR A 611 2.03 -47.39 15.26
C THR A 611 2.33 -48.19 14.00
N GLU A 612 3.22 -47.52 13.24
CA GLU A 612 4.45 -48.03 12.58
C GLU A 612 4.34 -49.12 11.53
N GLN A 613 4.90 -49.00 10.42
CA GLN A 613 6.30 -48.99 9.96
C GLN A 613 6.41 -49.43 8.49
N THR A 614 7.26 -48.74 7.76
CA THR A 614 8.28 -49.15 6.76
C THR A 614 7.88 -50.12 5.62
N ASP A 615 8.21 -49.84 4.42
CA ASP A 615 9.43 -50.02 3.65
C ASP A 615 9.20 -50.06 2.13
N SER A 616 9.95 -49.26 1.45
CA SER A 616 10.91 -49.46 0.38
C SER A 616 10.54 -50.08 -0.98
N MET A 617 11.09 -49.43 -1.99
CA MET A 617 11.70 -49.90 -3.26
C MET A 617 10.77 -50.17 -4.44
N LYS A 618 11.02 -49.74 -5.61
CA LYS A 618 12.11 -49.50 -6.54
C LYS A 618 11.57 -49.19 -7.94
N ASN A 619 12.29 -48.27 -8.60
CA ASN A 619 12.72 -48.25 -10.01
C ASN A 619 11.80 -48.72 -11.14
N GLU A 620 11.66 -47.86 -12.16
CA GLU A 620 12.36 -47.95 -13.45
C GLU A 620 11.98 -46.83 -14.41
N SER A 621 13.02 -46.25 -15.05
CA SER A 621 12.91 -45.35 -16.21
C SER A 621 12.79 -46.20 -17.51
N PRO A 622 12.36 -45.57 -18.61
CA PRO A 622 13.31 -45.44 -19.76
C PRO A 622 13.26 -44.10 -20.51
N LYS A 623 14.44 -43.53 -20.82
CA LYS A 623 15.11 -43.19 -22.08
C LYS A 623 14.20 -42.73 -23.24
N THR A 624 14.44 -41.72 -24.01
CA THR A 624 15.52 -40.90 -24.53
C THR A 624 14.92 -39.93 -25.56
N GLY A 625 15.54 -38.79 -25.78
CA GLY A 625 15.25 -37.88 -26.89
C GLY A 625 16.02 -36.58 -26.71
N GLU A 626 17.15 -36.52 -27.43
CA GLU A 626 18.04 -35.35 -27.48
C GLU A 626 17.36 -34.19 -28.21
N ASP A 627 17.67 -33.00 -27.81
CA ASP A 627 18.39 -31.85 -28.38
C ASP A 627 17.74 -30.51 -28.12
N ASP A 628 18.60 -29.51 -27.90
CA ASP A 628 18.39 -28.08 -27.79
C ASP A 628 18.28 -27.47 -26.38
N ASN A 629 19.40 -27.47 -25.62
CA ASN A 629 19.50 -26.78 -24.35
C ASN A 629 20.79 -26.00 -24.08
N LEU A 630 21.41 -25.42 -25.12
CA LEU A 630 22.59 -24.59 -24.90
C LEU A 630 22.24 -23.16 -24.44
N LEU A 631 21.08 -22.66 -24.83
CA LEU A 631 20.59 -21.32 -24.45
C LEU A 631 20.00 -21.26 -23.01
N VAL A 632 19.40 -22.37 -22.55
CA VAL A 632 18.87 -22.47 -21.20
C VAL A 632 20.00 -22.62 -20.17
N LEU A 633 21.10 -23.29 -20.52
CA LEU A 633 22.28 -23.42 -19.66
C LEU A 633 23.00 -22.08 -19.42
N ALA A 634 23.03 -21.20 -20.43
CA ALA A 634 23.59 -19.86 -20.30
C ALA A 634 22.74 -18.97 -19.39
N ALA A 635 21.40 -19.08 -19.42
CA ALA A 635 20.50 -18.36 -18.55
C ALA A 635 20.63 -18.81 -17.08
N TRP A 636 20.80 -20.12 -16.83
CA TRP A 636 20.99 -20.65 -15.48
C TRP A 636 22.36 -20.30 -14.88
N LEU A 637 23.42 -20.21 -15.69
CA LEU A 637 24.74 -19.77 -15.22
C LEU A 637 24.76 -18.27 -14.87
N PHE A 638 23.96 -17.44 -15.55
CA PHE A 638 23.80 -16.01 -15.18
C PHE A 638 23.02 -15.82 -13.89
N LEU A 639 21.97 -16.63 -13.65
CA LEU A 639 21.20 -16.62 -12.41
C LEU A 639 21.99 -17.16 -11.21
N LEU A 640 22.83 -18.17 -11.41
CA LEU A 640 23.70 -18.69 -10.34
C LEU A 640 24.87 -17.74 -10.04
N GLY A 641 25.39 -17.00 -11.01
CA GLY A 641 26.43 -15.99 -10.81
C GLY A 641 25.93 -14.79 -10.01
N SER A 642 24.72 -14.31 -10.29
CA SER A 642 24.11 -13.22 -9.54
C SER A 642 23.69 -13.63 -8.12
N GLY A 643 23.25 -14.88 -7.91
CA GLY A 643 22.96 -15.42 -6.57
C GLY A 643 24.21 -15.55 -5.68
N PHE A 644 25.36 -15.91 -6.23
CA PHE A 644 26.62 -16.00 -5.48
C PHE A 644 27.20 -14.62 -5.14
N ALA A 645 27.02 -13.62 -6.00
CA ALA A 645 27.38 -12.23 -5.68
C ALA A 645 26.50 -11.66 -4.57
N GLY A 646 25.20 -11.96 -4.57
CA GLY A 646 24.26 -11.55 -3.51
C GLY A 646 24.57 -12.17 -2.15
N VAL A 647 24.92 -13.47 -2.10
CA VAL A 647 25.25 -14.16 -0.84
C VAL A 647 26.61 -13.71 -0.28
N THR A 648 27.61 -13.42 -1.13
CA THR A 648 28.90 -12.88 -0.69
C THR A 648 28.78 -11.43 -0.21
N TYR A 649 27.89 -10.65 -0.82
CA TYR A 649 27.55 -9.28 -0.40
C TYR A 649 26.81 -9.28 0.95
N TYR A 650 25.85 -10.17 1.14
CA TYR A 650 25.15 -10.34 2.41
C TYR A 650 26.07 -10.76 3.56
N ARG A 651 27.04 -11.65 3.31
CA ARG A 651 28.05 -12.04 4.31
C ARG A 651 29.02 -10.92 4.67
N LYS A 652 29.37 -10.04 3.70
CA LYS A 652 30.22 -8.88 3.98
C LYS A 652 29.49 -7.80 4.80
N ARG A 653 28.18 -7.62 4.58
CA ARG A 653 27.38 -6.67 5.40
C ARG A 653 27.22 -7.10 6.87
N LYS A 654 27.22 -8.41 7.17
CA LYS A 654 27.12 -8.92 8.56
C LYS A 654 28.37 -8.65 9.41
N HIS A 655 29.48 -8.22 8.82
CA HIS A 655 30.73 -7.90 9.53
C HIS A 655 31.06 -6.39 9.57
N LEU A 656 30.13 -5.53 9.13
CA LEU A 656 30.34 -4.07 9.06
C LEU A 656 29.31 -3.25 9.86
N TYR A 657 28.48 -3.92 10.69
CA TYR A 657 27.57 -3.24 11.63
C TYR A 657 27.71 -3.88 13.01
#